data_fb9675ec660ea5a77118be870ab916c2
#
_entry.id   fb9675ec660ea5a77118be870ab916c2
#
_cell.length_a   1.000
_cell.length_b   1.000
_cell.length_c   1.000
_cell.angle_alpha   90.00
_cell.angle_beta   90.00
_cell.angle_gamma   90.00
#
_symmetry.space_group_name_H-M   'P 1'
#
loop_
_entity.id
_entity.type
_entity.pdbx_description
1 polymer ?
#
loop_
_entity_poly.entity_id
_entity_poly.type
_entity_poly.pdbx_seq_one_letter_code
_entity_poly.pdbx_strand_id
1 'polypeptide(L)'
;MKYFFIPLGCALALSACKNNPQQPAETEQMKDFTYPQTKEQVVEDDYFGEKVADPYRWLEDDRSPETEAWVKAQSQFTTDYLNAIPYRKTIKEQLEKLWNYEKSGAPFVEGDYTYYYRNNGLQDQSVLYRKDKDGNEEVFLDPNKFAADGTTSLAGLNFSKDGSLVCYLISEAGSDWKKAIVLNAKTKEQIGDPIVDVKFGGGNWKGNEGFYYSSYDKPKGSELSEKTDQNKVYYHKLGTSQKEDVLIFGGTAEEKNRYTDAYVSDDQRYLIIFGADATSGNKLFIKDLKDPKAPLVTILNDYSSDTSVIDVKGDKLYLFTNLNAPNGKVVVTDVKNPTPEHWKDLIPENENVLDITTAGGYILAKYTVAALTEVKQYDFSGKFIRDIKLPSIGVAGGFSSKEDQKDTYFWFTNTCTPTSIYKLNLESGETTQYWKPSIAFNSDEYESKQVFYTSKDGTKVPMTITYKKTTKLDGTAPTLLYGYGGFNAITYPYFGVSIAVWMNNGGVYATANIRGGGEYGKKWHDDGTKFKKQNVFDDFIAAAEYLIKEKYTSKEKLAIKGASNGGLLVGAVMTQRPDLMRVALPDVGVMDMLRYHKFTAGAGWAYDYGTSDDSKEMFEYLKGYSPVHNVKEGVCYPATMVSTADHDDRVVPAHSFKFAAQLQKKQACKNVPIILRIETNAGHGAGTPVSKMIEGYADEQAFSLWNMGYKELPNQ
;
A
#
# COMPACT_ATOMS: atom_id res chain seq x y z
N MET A 1 -8.35 -20.28 109.92
CA MET A 1 -7.42 -21.40 110.25
C MET A 1 -7.39 -22.35 109.11
N LYS A 2 -6.21 -22.61 108.63
CA LYS A 2 -5.74 -23.64 107.70
C LYS A 2 -6.26 -23.64 106.27
N TYR A 3 -5.34 -23.35 105.46
CA TYR A 3 -5.00 -23.57 104.06
C TYR A 3 -5.38 -24.89 103.41
N PHE A 4 -5.69 -24.89 102.16
CA PHE A 4 -5.26 -25.88 101.22
C PHE A 4 -5.20 -25.25 99.81
N PHE A 5 -3.99 -25.21 99.19
CA PHE A 5 -3.69 -24.85 97.85
C PHE A 5 -3.94 -26.02 96.91
N ILE A 6 -4.54 -25.76 95.76
CA ILE A 6 -4.47 -26.64 94.59
C ILE A 6 -4.08 -25.79 93.40
N PRO A 7 -2.98 -26.06 92.66
CA PRO A 7 -2.54 -25.26 91.49
C PRO A 7 -3.29 -25.72 90.24
N LEU A 8 -3.93 -24.74 89.54
CA LEU A 8 -4.52 -24.94 88.25
C LEU A 8 -3.43 -24.76 87.22
N GLY A 9 -2.99 -25.83 86.50
CA GLY A 9 -2.06 -25.81 85.44
C GLY A 9 -2.66 -25.23 84.13
N CYS A 10 -2.20 -24.06 83.70
CA CYS A 10 -2.50 -23.53 82.38
C CYS A 10 -1.67 -24.27 81.35
N ALA A 11 -2.33 -25.13 80.57
CA ALA A 11 -1.74 -25.71 79.36
C ALA A 11 -1.80 -24.66 78.20
N LEU A 12 -0.70 -23.99 77.89
CA LEU A 12 -0.52 -23.20 76.70
C LEU A 12 -0.49 -24.13 75.50
N ALA A 13 -1.56 -24.16 74.69
CA ALA A 13 -1.55 -24.79 73.38
C ALA A 13 -0.82 -23.83 72.38
N LEU A 14 0.43 -24.15 72.07
CA LEU A 14 1.16 -23.58 70.97
C LEU A 14 0.57 -24.11 69.67
N SER A 15 -0.29 -23.31 69.01
CA SER A 15 -0.69 -23.51 67.63
C SER A 15 0.49 -23.17 66.73
N ALA A 16 1.24 -24.21 66.31
CA ALA A 16 2.22 -24.06 65.25
C ALA A 16 1.51 -23.79 63.91
N CYS A 17 1.51 -22.54 63.48
CA CYS A 17 1.20 -22.21 62.09
C CYS A 17 2.26 -22.93 61.18
N LYS A 18 1.87 -24.03 60.57
CA LYS A 18 2.61 -24.56 59.42
C LYS A 18 2.44 -23.58 58.29
N ASN A 19 3.45 -22.75 58.03
CA ASN A 19 3.64 -22.10 56.76
C ASN A 19 3.83 -23.21 55.72
N ASN A 20 2.79 -23.50 54.94
CA ASN A 20 2.93 -24.21 53.69
C ASN A 20 3.69 -23.25 52.77
N PRO A 21 4.85 -23.65 52.22
CA PRO A 21 5.42 -22.90 51.12
C PRO A 21 4.39 -22.95 49.99
N GLN A 22 3.89 -21.79 49.55
CA GLN A 22 3.18 -21.68 48.29
C GLN A 22 4.13 -22.30 47.23
N GLN A 23 3.68 -23.41 46.66
CA GLN A 23 4.30 -23.91 45.42
C GLN A 23 4.30 -22.74 44.44
N PRO A 24 5.41 -22.48 43.75
CA PRO A 24 5.41 -21.56 42.63
C PRO A 24 4.30 -22.02 41.73
N ALA A 25 3.45 -21.09 41.29
CA ALA A 25 2.45 -21.34 40.26
C ALA A 25 3.16 -22.10 39.14
N GLU A 26 2.69 -23.30 38.81
CA GLU A 26 3.14 -24.01 37.64
C GLU A 26 3.04 -23.05 36.48
N THR A 27 4.17 -22.61 35.95
CA THR A 27 4.25 -21.98 34.63
C THR A 27 3.66 -23.01 33.70
N GLU A 28 2.44 -22.78 33.20
CA GLU A 28 1.88 -23.52 32.08
C GLU A 28 2.98 -23.57 31.02
N GLN A 29 3.62 -24.70 30.84
CA GLN A 29 4.56 -24.93 29.77
C GLN A 29 3.75 -24.72 28.48
N MET A 30 3.98 -23.62 27.79
CA MET A 30 3.38 -23.38 26.49
C MET A 30 3.73 -24.56 25.59
N LYS A 31 2.71 -25.27 25.13
CA LYS A 31 2.83 -26.47 24.30
C LYS A 31 3.54 -26.12 23.00
N ASP A 32 4.49 -26.96 22.61
CA ASP A 32 5.15 -26.85 21.32
C ASP A 32 4.16 -26.91 20.16
N PHE A 33 4.36 -26.06 19.16
CA PHE A 33 3.53 -26.07 17.95
C PHE A 33 3.97 -27.21 17.03
N THR A 34 2.97 -27.96 16.55
CA THR A 34 3.16 -28.96 15.51
C THR A 34 2.51 -28.41 14.23
N TYR A 35 3.36 -27.95 13.30
CA TYR A 35 2.91 -27.39 12.03
C TYR A 35 2.46 -28.47 11.04
N PRO A 36 1.55 -28.16 10.09
CA PRO A 36 1.32 -28.99 8.93
C PRO A 36 2.63 -29.31 8.24
N GLN A 37 2.81 -30.59 7.87
CA GLN A 37 4.06 -31.00 7.20
C GLN A 37 4.19 -30.34 5.83
N THR A 38 5.36 -29.75 5.56
CA THR A 38 5.73 -29.22 4.26
C THR A 38 6.78 -30.14 3.64
N LYS A 39 6.44 -30.75 2.51
CA LYS A 39 7.33 -31.64 1.75
C LYS A 39 8.53 -30.83 1.25
N GLU A 40 9.73 -31.37 1.43
CA GLU A 40 10.94 -30.86 0.80
C GLU A 40 11.20 -31.58 -0.51
N GLN A 41 11.26 -30.84 -1.60
CA GLN A 41 11.65 -31.32 -2.91
C GLN A 41 12.67 -30.35 -3.50
N VAL A 42 13.93 -30.62 -3.25
CA VAL A 42 15.03 -29.70 -3.57
C VAL A 42 15.18 -29.55 -5.09
N VAL A 43 15.09 -28.30 -5.54
CA VAL A 43 15.51 -27.87 -6.89
C VAL A 43 16.69 -26.93 -6.70
N GLU A 44 17.71 -27.06 -7.52
CA GLU A 44 18.88 -26.19 -7.49
C GLU A 44 18.89 -25.25 -8.70
N ASP A 45 19.03 -23.94 -8.46
CA ASP A 45 19.36 -22.96 -9.49
C ASP A 45 20.86 -22.67 -9.47
N ASP A 46 21.43 -22.43 -10.63
CA ASP A 46 22.83 -22.02 -10.78
C ASP A 46 22.91 -20.52 -11.04
N TYR A 47 23.56 -19.79 -10.14
CA TYR A 47 23.84 -18.37 -10.27
C TYR A 47 25.34 -18.17 -10.35
N PHE A 48 25.86 -17.91 -11.53
CA PHE A 48 27.31 -17.65 -11.78
C PHE A 48 28.22 -18.75 -11.23
N GLY A 49 27.80 -20.02 -11.30
CA GLY A 49 28.53 -21.17 -10.80
C GLY A 49 28.27 -21.50 -9.33
N GLU A 50 27.46 -20.72 -8.63
CA GLU A 50 26.97 -21.05 -7.29
C GLU A 50 25.58 -21.69 -7.34
N LYS A 51 25.46 -22.90 -6.78
CA LYS A 51 24.17 -23.60 -6.71
C LYS A 51 23.41 -23.19 -5.46
N VAL A 52 22.17 -22.76 -5.65
CA VAL A 52 21.25 -22.37 -4.58
C VAL A 52 20.08 -23.34 -4.54
N ALA A 53 19.91 -24.01 -3.41
CA ALA A 53 18.83 -24.97 -3.20
C ALA A 53 17.52 -24.25 -2.85
N ASP A 54 16.43 -24.66 -3.49
CA ASP A 54 15.06 -24.27 -3.16
C ASP A 54 14.23 -25.53 -2.83
N PRO A 55 14.08 -25.85 -1.55
CA PRO A 55 13.36 -27.08 -1.15
C PRO A 55 11.85 -26.98 -1.34
N TYR A 56 11.32 -25.78 -1.55
CA TYR A 56 9.87 -25.49 -1.63
C TYR A 56 9.47 -24.91 -2.98
N ARG A 57 10.23 -25.15 -4.05
CA ARG A 57 9.93 -24.70 -5.41
C ARG A 57 8.55 -25.10 -5.86
N TRP A 58 8.04 -26.26 -5.47
CA TRP A 58 6.73 -26.77 -5.84
C TRP A 58 5.56 -25.87 -5.35
N LEU A 59 5.77 -25.05 -4.29
CA LEU A 59 4.79 -24.07 -3.84
C LEU A 59 4.60 -22.88 -4.81
N GLU A 60 5.43 -22.77 -5.85
CA GLU A 60 5.26 -21.77 -6.91
C GLU A 60 4.16 -22.17 -7.93
N ASP A 61 3.77 -23.45 -7.97
CA ASP A 61 2.67 -23.91 -8.83
C ASP A 61 1.32 -23.68 -8.14
N ASP A 62 0.71 -22.53 -8.43
CA ASP A 62 -0.56 -22.05 -7.88
C ASP A 62 -1.79 -22.87 -8.36
N ARG A 63 -1.61 -23.77 -9.35
CA ARG A 63 -2.66 -24.67 -9.89
C ARG A 63 -2.49 -26.12 -9.47
N SER A 64 -1.46 -26.43 -8.71
CA SER A 64 -1.21 -27.78 -8.23
C SER A 64 -2.19 -28.19 -7.13
N PRO A 65 -2.84 -29.35 -7.23
CA PRO A 65 -3.64 -29.89 -6.13
C PRO A 65 -2.83 -30.12 -4.84
N GLU A 66 -1.53 -30.33 -4.94
CA GLU A 66 -0.63 -30.49 -3.80
C GLU A 66 -0.47 -29.14 -3.06
N THR A 67 -0.28 -28.04 -3.78
CA THR A 67 -0.24 -26.68 -3.24
C THR A 67 -1.57 -26.31 -2.59
N GLU A 68 -2.70 -26.59 -3.25
CA GLU A 68 -4.02 -26.35 -2.70
C GLU A 68 -4.25 -27.09 -1.37
N ALA A 69 -3.87 -28.36 -1.30
CA ALA A 69 -4.01 -29.17 -0.09
C ALA A 69 -3.14 -28.60 1.05
N TRP A 70 -1.93 -28.17 0.76
CA TRP A 70 -1.03 -27.53 1.73
C TRP A 70 -1.59 -26.19 2.23
N VAL A 71 -2.09 -25.35 1.34
CA VAL A 71 -2.75 -24.07 1.66
C VAL A 71 -3.92 -24.29 2.62
N LYS A 72 -4.78 -25.29 2.35
CA LYS A 72 -5.90 -25.63 3.24
C LYS A 72 -5.43 -26.04 4.63
N ALA A 73 -4.38 -26.85 4.73
CA ALA A 73 -3.84 -27.29 6.01
C ALA A 73 -3.24 -26.12 6.80
N GLN A 74 -2.49 -25.22 6.15
CA GLN A 74 -1.95 -24.02 6.78
C GLN A 74 -3.04 -23.05 7.24
N SER A 75 -4.07 -22.84 6.42
CA SER A 75 -5.21 -21.99 6.74
C SER A 75 -5.99 -22.53 7.94
N GLN A 76 -6.20 -23.84 8.02
CA GLN A 76 -6.89 -24.48 9.15
C GLN A 76 -6.09 -24.31 10.45
N PHE A 77 -4.78 -24.57 10.41
CA PHE A 77 -3.88 -24.36 11.54
C PHE A 77 -3.92 -22.92 12.04
N THR A 78 -3.84 -21.95 11.13
CA THR A 78 -3.89 -20.52 11.44
C THR A 78 -5.24 -20.13 12.06
N THR A 79 -6.35 -20.61 11.49
CA THR A 79 -7.71 -20.35 11.99
C THR A 79 -7.90 -20.89 13.39
N ASP A 80 -7.45 -22.12 13.65
CA ASP A 80 -7.55 -22.75 14.97
C ASP A 80 -6.74 -21.97 16.02
N TYR A 81 -5.53 -21.51 15.65
CA TYR A 81 -4.70 -20.70 16.53
C TYR A 81 -5.35 -19.35 16.85
N LEU A 82 -5.82 -18.63 15.85
CA LEU A 82 -6.41 -17.30 16.03
C LEU A 82 -7.73 -17.35 16.80
N ASN A 83 -8.56 -18.35 16.54
CA ASN A 83 -9.84 -18.54 17.25
C ASN A 83 -9.66 -18.92 18.72
N ALA A 84 -8.49 -19.45 19.10
CA ALA A 84 -8.17 -19.74 20.51
C ALA A 84 -7.81 -18.48 21.32
N ILE A 85 -7.58 -17.33 20.67
CA ILE A 85 -7.28 -16.06 21.36
C ILE A 85 -8.57 -15.47 21.95
N PRO A 86 -8.69 -15.35 23.28
CA PRO A 86 -9.98 -15.07 23.93
C PRO A 86 -10.66 -13.77 23.52
N TYR A 87 -9.89 -12.73 23.22
CA TYR A 87 -10.39 -11.39 22.91
C TYR A 87 -10.36 -11.01 21.42
N ARG A 88 -10.03 -11.96 20.53
CA ARG A 88 -10.07 -11.70 19.06
C ARG A 88 -11.44 -11.18 18.61
N LYS A 89 -12.51 -11.83 19.09
CA LYS A 89 -13.88 -11.41 18.79
C LYS A 89 -14.18 -10.00 19.30
N THR A 90 -13.71 -9.65 20.50
CA THR A 90 -13.89 -8.32 21.08
C THR A 90 -13.19 -7.24 20.23
N ILE A 91 -11.98 -7.51 19.75
CA ILE A 91 -11.27 -6.58 18.84
C ILE A 91 -12.05 -6.40 17.52
N LYS A 92 -12.57 -7.50 16.95
CA LYS A 92 -13.41 -7.42 15.75
C LYS A 92 -14.63 -6.53 15.98
N GLU A 93 -15.35 -6.72 17.09
CA GLU A 93 -16.51 -5.90 17.46
C GLU A 93 -16.14 -4.42 17.67
N GLN A 94 -14.97 -4.12 18.24
CA GLN A 94 -14.44 -2.75 18.35
C GLN A 94 -14.16 -2.14 16.97
N LEU A 95 -13.57 -2.91 16.06
CA LEU A 95 -13.32 -2.49 14.67
C LEU A 95 -14.63 -2.22 13.95
N GLU A 96 -15.57 -3.15 13.97
CA GLU A 96 -16.90 -3.00 13.35
C GLU A 96 -17.62 -1.75 13.86
N LYS A 97 -17.65 -1.57 15.18
CA LYS A 97 -18.29 -0.41 15.82
C LYS A 97 -17.68 0.91 15.38
N LEU A 98 -16.34 1.00 15.36
CA LEU A 98 -15.65 2.23 14.99
C LEU A 98 -15.66 2.44 13.47
N TRP A 99 -15.70 1.37 12.66
CA TRP A 99 -15.78 1.42 11.19
C TRP A 99 -17.15 1.85 10.67
N ASN A 100 -18.19 1.61 11.49
CA ASN A 100 -19.59 1.85 11.12
C ASN A 100 -19.98 3.33 11.21
N TYR A 101 -19.41 4.14 10.30
CA TYR A 101 -19.81 5.52 10.05
C TYR A 101 -19.87 5.77 8.54
N GLU A 102 -20.73 6.69 8.12
CA GLU A 102 -20.80 7.07 6.71
C GLU A 102 -19.48 7.66 6.25
N LYS A 103 -19.01 7.23 5.08
CA LYS A 103 -17.84 7.75 4.38
C LYS A 103 -18.27 8.33 3.05
N SER A 104 -17.79 9.53 2.72
CA SER A 104 -18.08 10.22 1.47
C SER A 104 -16.79 10.63 0.78
N GLY A 105 -16.75 10.49 -0.55
CA GLY A 105 -15.70 11.04 -1.38
C GLY A 105 -15.99 12.49 -1.78
N ALA A 106 -14.98 13.18 -2.29
CA ALA A 106 -15.15 14.48 -2.93
C ALA A 106 -16.05 14.36 -4.15
N PRO A 107 -16.98 15.32 -4.37
CA PRO A 107 -17.81 15.32 -5.57
C PRO A 107 -17.00 15.74 -6.80
N PHE A 108 -17.39 15.22 -7.96
CA PHE A 108 -16.86 15.61 -9.26
C PHE A 108 -17.97 15.72 -10.30
N VAL A 109 -17.78 16.56 -11.32
CA VAL A 109 -18.81 16.86 -12.32
C VAL A 109 -18.45 16.23 -13.65
N GLU A 110 -19.39 15.45 -14.21
CA GLU A 110 -19.29 14.88 -15.55
C GLU A 110 -20.62 15.06 -16.30
N GLY A 111 -20.57 15.72 -17.45
CA GLY A 111 -21.77 16.07 -18.19
C GLY A 111 -22.76 16.90 -17.36
N ASP A 112 -24.00 16.44 -17.29
CA ASP A 112 -25.08 17.08 -16.53
C ASP A 112 -25.19 16.63 -15.07
N TYR A 113 -24.24 15.82 -14.57
CA TYR A 113 -24.35 15.20 -13.27
C TYR A 113 -23.16 15.52 -12.37
N THR A 114 -23.43 15.56 -11.06
CA THR A 114 -22.41 15.54 -10.01
C THR A 114 -22.35 14.15 -9.40
N TYR A 115 -21.18 13.51 -9.46
CA TYR A 115 -20.93 12.17 -8.96
C TYR A 115 -20.16 12.22 -7.64
N TYR A 116 -20.34 11.21 -6.78
CA TYR A 116 -19.58 11.03 -5.57
C TYR A 116 -19.73 9.60 -5.05
N TYR A 117 -18.67 9.11 -4.40
CA TYR A 117 -18.71 7.83 -3.71
C TYR A 117 -19.28 7.99 -2.31
N ARG A 118 -20.08 7.03 -1.88
CA ARG A 118 -20.58 6.93 -0.51
C ARG A 118 -20.57 5.48 -0.05
N ASN A 119 -20.18 5.27 1.23
CA ASN A 119 -20.29 4.01 1.93
C ASN A 119 -21.05 4.26 3.24
N ASN A 120 -22.06 3.47 3.53
CA ASN A 120 -22.89 3.65 4.73
C ASN A 120 -22.19 3.24 6.04
N GLY A 121 -20.98 2.70 5.95
CA GLY A 121 -20.15 2.29 7.08
C GLY A 121 -19.56 0.90 6.90
N LEU A 122 -20.37 -0.11 6.76
CA LEU A 122 -19.96 -1.52 6.67
C LEU A 122 -20.24 -2.19 5.32
N GLN A 123 -20.68 -1.46 4.32
CA GLN A 123 -20.73 -1.98 2.96
C GLN A 123 -19.34 -2.43 2.50
N ASP A 124 -19.25 -3.59 1.87
CA ASP A 124 -17.97 -4.13 1.39
C ASP A 124 -17.29 -3.25 0.36
N GLN A 125 -18.09 -2.61 -0.51
CA GLN A 125 -17.62 -1.68 -1.53
C GLN A 125 -18.36 -0.35 -1.43
N SER A 126 -17.68 0.75 -1.73
CA SER A 126 -18.33 2.07 -1.84
C SER A 126 -19.21 2.14 -3.08
N VAL A 127 -20.37 2.77 -2.95
CA VAL A 127 -21.35 2.94 -4.02
C VAL A 127 -21.13 4.28 -4.69
N LEU A 128 -21.17 4.33 -6.02
CA LEU A 128 -21.12 5.56 -6.79
C LEU A 128 -22.53 6.10 -6.99
N TYR A 129 -22.78 7.27 -6.44
CA TYR A 129 -24.01 8.04 -6.58
C TYR A 129 -23.83 9.16 -7.58
N ARG A 130 -24.96 9.67 -8.11
CA ARG A 130 -24.99 10.90 -8.87
C ARG A 130 -26.21 11.75 -8.52
N LYS A 131 -26.05 13.06 -8.71
CA LYS A 131 -27.15 14.05 -8.64
C LYS A 131 -27.29 14.75 -9.98
N ASP A 132 -28.52 14.95 -10.41
CA ASP A 132 -28.82 15.84 -11.54
C ASP A 132 -28.77 17.32 -11.12
N LYS A 133 -28.98 18.22 -12.07
CA LYS A 133 -29.02 19.67 -11.82
C LYS A 133 -30.16 20.14 -10.91
N ASP A 134 -31.22 19.34 -10.78
CA ASP A 134 -32.37 19.61 -9.91
C ASP A 134 -32.15 19.05 -8.49
N GLY A 135 -31.01 18.37 -8.26
CA GLY A 135 -30.62 17.79 -6.99
C GLY A 135 -31.18 16.39 -6.72
N ASN A 136 -31.85 15.76 -7.69
CA ASN A 136 -32.34 14.40 -7.56
C ASN A 136 -31.14 13.42 -7.52
N GLU A 137 -31.09 12.63 -6.45
CA GLU A 137 -30.01 11.66 -6.20
C GLU A 137 -30.42 10.26 -6.62
N GLU A 138 -29.52 9.53 -7.26
CA GLU A 138 -29.68 8.11 -7.56
C GLU A 138 -28.35 7.35 -7.46
N VAL A 139 -28.45 6.04 -7.28
CA VAL A 139 -27.30 5.14 -7.45
C VAL A 139 -26.93 5.08 -8.92
N PHE A 140 -25.66 5.35 -9.24
CA PHE A 140 -25.14 5.20 -10.60
C PHE A 140 -24.52 3.82 -10.80
N LEU A 141 -23.52 3.43 -9.99
CA LEU A 141 -22.93 2.10 -9.98
C LEU A 141 -22.85 1.57 -8.53
N ASP A 142 -23.23 0.33 -8.33
CA ASP A 142 -23.16 -0.36 -7.04
C ASP A 142 -22.27 -1.59 -7.14
N PRO A 143 -20.97 -1.48 -6.79
CA PRO A 143 -20.03 -2.60 -6.88
C PRO A 143 -20.41 -3.79 -5.97
N ASN A 144 -21.19 -3.57 -4.91
CA ASN A 144 -21.69 -4.67 -4.07
C ASN A 144 -22.62 -5.64 -4.83
N LYS A 145 -23.06 -5.26 -6.04
CA LYS A 145 -23.90 -6.09 -6.92
C LYS A 145 -23.13 -6.73 -8.07
N PHE A 146 -21.84 -6.46 -8.22
CA PHE A 146 -21.02 -7.04 -9.30
C PHE A 146 -20.77 -8.52 -9.07
N ALA A 147 -20.60 -8.92 -7.82
CA ALA A 147 -20.50 -10.33 -7.39
C ALA A 147 -21.23 -10.53 -6.06
N ALA A 148 -21.78 -11.71 -5.84
CA ALA A 148 -22.59 -12.00 -4.64
C ALA A 148 -21.77 -11.97 -3.34
N ASP A 149 -20.47 -12.21 -3.40
CA ASP A 149 -19.53 -12.24 -2.27
C ASP A 149 -18.79 -10.90 -2.07
N GLY A 150 -19.11 -9.85 -2.86
CA GLY A 150 -18.49 -8.53 -2.76
C GLY A 150 -17.03 -8.46 -3.21
N THR A 151 -16.47 -9.51 -3.79
CA THR A 151 -15.05 -9.60 -4.16
C THR A 151 -14.71 -8.93 -5.49
N THR A 152 -15.72 -8.55 -6.30
CA THR A 152 -15.51 -7.74 -7.51
C THR A 152 -15.63 -6.26 -7.18
N SER A 153 -14.59 -5.50 -7.46
CA SER A 153 -14.49 -4.08 -7.16
C SER A 153 -14.48 -3.19 -8.38
N LEU A 154 -14.89 -1.93 -8.22
CA LEU A 154 -14.70 -0.86 -9.20
C LEU A 154 -13.25 -0.40 -9.17
N ALA A 155 -12.51 -0.68 -10.23
CA ALA A 155 -11.06 -0.47 -10.32
C ALA A 155 -10.66 0.71 -11.21
N GLY A 156 -11.61 1.39 -11.82
CA GLY A 156 -11.40 2.60 -12.64
C GLY A 156 -12.71 3.17 -13.15
N LEU A 157 -12.72 4.47 -13.41
CA LEU A 157 -13.89 5.19 -13.90
C LEU A 157 -13.44 6.36 -14.76
N ASN A 158 -13.73 6.30 -16.06
CA ASN A 158 -13.32 7.31 -17.03
C ASN A 158 -14.51 7.74 -17.88
N PHE A 159 -14.85 9.02 -17.84
CA PHE A 159 -15.92 9.58 -18.68
C PHE A 159 -15.36 10.08 -20.01
N SER A 160 -16.18 10.00 -21.07
CA SER A 160 -15.90 10.70 -22.31
C SER A 160 -15.88 12.21 -22.08
N LYS A 161 -15.29 12.98 -23.01
CA LYS A 161 -15.07 14.42 -22.82
C LYS A 161 -16.35 15.20 -22.51
N ASP A 162 -17.47 14.81 -23.13
CA ASP A 162 -18.78 15.44 -22.92
C ASP A 162 -19.58 14.81 -21.77
N GLY A 163 -19.05 13.78 -21.10
CA GLY A 163 -19.70 13.06 -20.02
C GLY A 163 -20.86 12.16 -20.42
N SER A 164 -21.12 11.97 -21.74
CA SER A 164 -22.23 11.15 -22.21
C SER A 164 -21.98 9.65 -22.15
N LEU A 165 -20.72 9.25 -22.12
CA LEU A 165 -20.26 7.87 -22.01
C LEU A 165 -19.34 7.70 -20.81
N VAL A 166 -19.32 6.49 -20.25
CA VAL A 166 -18.38 6.12 -19.20
C VAL A 166 -17.80 4.73 -19.48
N CYS A 167 -16.50 4.63 -19.40
CA CYS A 167 -15.78 3.36 -19.32
C CYS A 167 -15.39 3.11 -17.88
N TYR A 168 -15.89 2.05 -17.27
CA TYR A 168 -15.46 1.64 -15.95
C TYR A 168 -14.73 0.30 -15.99
N LEU A 169 -13.76 0.16 -15.11
CA LEU A 169 -12.96 -1.04 -14.97
C LEU A 169 -13.40 -1.82 -13.73
N ILE A 170 -13.51 -3.14 -13.87
CA ILE A 170 -13.74 -4.03 -12.73
C ILE A 170 -12.52 -4.93 -12.51
N SER A 171 -12.23 -5.18 -11.24
CA SER A 171 -11.24 -6.17 -10.78
C SER A 171 -11.97 -7.29 -10.06
N GLU A 172 -11.75 -8.52 -10.49
CA GLU A 172 -12.30 -9.72 -9.88
C GLU A 172 -11.29 -10.27 -8.87
N ALA A 173 -11.73 -10.55 -7.65
CA ALA A 173 -10.89 -11.03 -6.54
C ALA A 173 -9.59 -10.23 -6.31
N GLY A 174 -9.62 -8.93 -6.62
CA GLY A 174 -8.47 -8.03 -6.42
C GLY A 174 -7.29 -8.23 -7.38
N SER A 175 -7.46 -9.00 -8.45
CA SER A 175 -6.44 -9.18 -9.50
C SER A 175 -6.11 -7.88 -10.22
N ASP A 176 -4.87 -7.74 -10.69
CA ASP A 176 -4.45 -6.63 -11.55
C ASP A 176 -4.99 -6.76 -13.00
N TRP A 177 -5.48 -7.94 -13.39
CA TRP A 177 -6.23 -8.12 -14.63
C TRP A 177 -7.65 -7.58 -14.49
N LYS A 178 -8.09 -6.77 -15.45
CA LYS A 178 -9.35 -6.04 -15.41
C LYS A 178 -10.18 -6.25 -16.65
N LYS A 179 -11.48 -5.95 -16.53
CA LYS A 179 -12.40 -5.83 -17.65
C LYS A 179 -12.87 -4.39 -17.76
N ALA A 180 -12.88 -3.84 -18.97
CA ALA A 180 -13.42 -2.51 -19.25
C ALA A 180 -14.84 -2.63 -19.81
N ILE A 181 -15.77 -1.90 -19.22
CA ILE A 181 -17.20 -1.93 -19.58
C ILE A 181 -17.65 -0.51 -19.89
N VAL A 182 -18.34 -0.33 -21.00
CA VAL A 182 -18.85 0.97 -21.43
C VAL A 182 -20.34 1.08 -21.17
N LEU A 183 -20.76 2.21 -20.59
CA LEU A 183 -22.17 2.56 -20.43
C LEU A 183 -22.48 3.89 -21.11
N ASN A 184 -23.71 4.05 -21.57
CA ASN A 184 -24.34 5.33 -21.74
C ASN A 184 -24.54 5.96 -20.35
N ALA A 185 -23.92 7.10 -20.08
CA ALA A 185 -23.96 7.71 -18.76
C ALA A 185 -25.38 8.11 -18.33
N LYS A 186 -26.27 8.47 -19.27
CA LYS A 186 -27.64 8.88 -18.97
C LYS A 186 -28.57 7.70 -18.69
N THR A 187 -28.58 6.68 -19.59
CA THR A 187 -29.50 5.54 -19.50
C THR A 187 -28.97 4.39 -18.64
N LYS A 188 -27.67 4.37 -18.37
CA LYS A 188 -26.92 3.27 -17.71
C LYS A 188 -26.91 1.97 -18.52
N GLU A 189 -27.30 2.02 -19.79
CA GLU A 189 -27.26 0.84 -20.67
C GLU A 189 -25.84 0.56 -21.13
N GLN A 190 -25.45 -0.69 -21.11
CA GLN A 190 -24.14 -1.15 -21.59
C GLN A 190 -24.07 -1.02 -23.12
N ILE A 191 -22.91 -0.58 -23.60
CA ILE A 191 -22.60 -0.44 -25.02
C ILE A 191 -21.50 -1.41 -25.39
N GLY A 192 -21.82 -2.36 -26.25
CA GLY A 192 -20.88 -3.41 -26.70
C GLY A 192 -20.56 -4.45 -25.64
N ASP A 193 -19.63 -5.34 -26.00
CA ASP A 193 -19.12 -6.37 -25.10
C ASP A 193 -18.00 -5.80 -24.20
N PRO A 194 -17.79 -6.36 -22.99
CA PRO A 194 -16.64 -5.97 -22.15
C PRO A 194 -15.32 -6.24 -22.87
N ILE A 195 -14.37 -5.30 -22.76
CA ILE A 195 -12.98 -5.52 -23.15
C ILE A 195 -12.29 -6.24 -22.01
N VAL A 196 -11.68 -7.38 -22.30
CA VAL A 196 -11.01 -8.23 -21.32
C VAL A 196 -9.49 -8.08 -21.37
N ASP A 197 -8.80 -8.67 -20.40
CA ASP A 197 -7.33 -8.71 -20.34
C ASP A 197 -6.67 -7.32 -20.29
N VAL A 198 -7.34 -6.33 -19.67
CA VAL A 198 -6.78 -5.00 -19.45
C VAL A 198 -5.87 -5.02 -18.23
N LYS A 199 -4.65 -4.50 -18.34
CA LYS A 199 -3.70 -4.45 -17.21
C LYS A 199 -2.83 -3.20 -17.26
N PHE A 200 -2.74 -2.46 -16.12
CA PHE A 200 -1.93 -1.25 -15.90
C PHE A 200 -2.27 -0.03 -16.76
N GLY A 201 -3.48 0.10 -17.21
CA GLY A 201 -4.01 1.24 -17.93
C GLY A 201 -5.34 0.90 -18.59
N GLY A 202 -6.13 1.88 -18.94
CA GLY A 202 -7.34 1.63 -19.75
C GLY A 202 -8.50 2.58 -19.54
N GLY A 203 -9.38 2.62 -20.55
CA GLY A 203 -10.56 3.44 -20.56
C GLY A 203 -10.31 4.90 -20.93
N ASN A 204 -9.16 5.24 -21.49
CA ASN A 204 -8.77 6.61 -21.82
C ASN A 204 -9.41 7.06 -23.15
N TRP A 205 -10.43 7.90 -23.08
CA TRP A 205 -11.29 8.26 -24.21
C TRP A 205 -10.60 9.10 -25.29
N LYS A 206 -10.97 8.82 -26.55
CA LYS A 206 -10.80 9.70 -27.69
C LYS A 206 -12.20 10.17 -28.13
N GLY A 207 -12.59 11.37 -27.73
CA GLY A 207 -13.95 11.87 -27.94
C GLY A 207 -14.99 10.88 -27.41
N ASN A 208 -15.97 10.53 -28.26
CA ASN A 208 -16.96 9.48 -28.02
C ASN A 208 -16.83 8.30 -29.00
N GLU A 209 -15.69 8.24 -29.73
CA GLU A 209 -15.49 7.23 -30.78
C GLU A 209 -14.95 5.89 -30.25
N GLY A 210 -14.19 5.96 -29.16
CA GLY A 210 -13.50 4.82 -28.58
C GLY A 210 -12.49 5.25 -27.51
N PHE A 211 -11.70 4.30 -27.02
CA PHE A 211 -10.76 4.53 -25.94
C PHE A 211 -9.48 3.72 -26.10
N TYR A 212 -8.41 4.19 -25.45
CA TYR A 212 -7.15 3.47 -25.34
C TYR A 212 -7.13 2.63 -24.08
N TYR A 213 -6.47 1.46 -24.18
CA TYR A 213 -6.21 0.58 -23.05
C TYR A 213 -4.89 -0.16 -23.22
N SER A 214 -4.35 -0.63 -22.10
CA SER A 214 -3.08 -1.37 -22.07
C SER A 214 -3.30 -2.83 -21.71
N SER A 215 -2.49 -3.69 -22.32
CA SER A 215 -2.56 -5.13 -22.10
C SER A 215 -1.20 -5.78 -22.33
N TYR A 216 -1.05 -7.00 -21.85
CA TYR A 216 0.03 -7.93 -22.20
C TYR A 216 -0.49 -9.02 -23.11
N ASP A 217 0.41 -9.69 -23.83
CA ASP A 217 0.07 -10.96 -24.44
C ASP A 217 -0.33 -11.93 -23.31
N LYS A 218 -1.45 -12.62 -23.50
CA LYS A 218 -1.97 -13.52 -22.47
C LYS A 218 -0.96 -14.61 -22.13
N PRO A 219 -0.61 -14.81 -20.85
CA PRO A 219 0.32 -15.85 -20.45
C PRO A 219 -0.19 -17.24 -20.86
N LYS A 220 0.71 -18.12 -21.28
CA LYS A 220 0.37 -19.52 -21.58
C LYS A 220 0.19 -20.35 -20.31
N GLY A 221 0.86 -19.94 -19.23
CA GLY A 221 0.79 -20.52 -17.91
C GLY A 221 -0.35 -19.97 -17.05
N SER A 222 -0.12 -19.84 -15.76
CA SER A 222 -1.07 -19.21 -14.84
C SER A 222 -1.11 -17.70 -15.02
N GLU A 223 -2.28 -17.12 -15.14
CA GLU A 223 -2.45 -15.65 -15.17
C GLU A 223 -2.04 -14.98 -13.87
N LEU A 224 -2.04 -15.75 -12.76
CA LEU A 224 -1.68 -15.25 -11.44
C LEU A 224 -0.17 -15.25 -11.17
N SER A 225 0.62 -16.09 -11.84
CA SER A 225 2.05 -16.25 -11.53
C SER A 225 2.98 -16.14 -12.73
N GLU A 226 2.50 -16.37 -13.94
CA GLU A 226 3.34 -16.34 -15.15
C GLU A 226 3.87 -14.92 -15.41
N LYS A 227 5.13 -14.82 -15.82
CA LYS A 227 5.78 -13.55 -16.12
C LYS A 227 5.08 -12.80 -17.26
N THR A 228 4.81 -11.51 -17.03
CA THR A 228 4.40 -10.53 -18.04
C THR A 228 5.55 -9.56 -18.26
N ASP A 229 5.94 -9.29 -19.50
CA ASP A 229 7.17 -8.53 -19.77
C ASP A 229 6.98 -7.38 -20.78
N GLN A 230 6.09 -7.53 -21.73
CA GLN A 230 5.88 -6.56 -22.79
C GLN A 230 4.45 -6.05 -22.79
N ASN A 231 4.25 -4.83 -22.32
CA ASN A 231 2.95 -4.15 -22.33
C ASN A 231 2.74 -3.44 -23.68
N LYS A 232 1.48 -3.38 -24.11
CA LYS A 232 1.08 -2.79 -25.40
C LYS A 232 -0.12 -1.89 -25.20
N VAL A 233 -0.21 -0.82 -25.99
CA VAL A 233 -1.38 0.06 -26.04
C VAL A 233 -2.22 -0.28 -27.26
N TYR A 234 -3.52 -0.49 -27.04
CA TYR A 234 -4.54 -0.72 -28.05
C TYR A 234 -5.56 0.41 -28.07
N TYR A 235 -6.18 0.61 -29.24
CA TYR A 235 -7.34 1.47 -29.40
C TYR A 235 -8.56 0.63 -29.73
N HIS A 236 -9.57 0.68 -28.88
CA HIS A 236 -10.88 0.09 -29.11
C HIS A 236 -11.84 1.12 -29.67
N LYS A 237 -12.42 0.85 -30.85
CA LYS A 237 -13.47 1.65 -31.46
C LYS A 237 -14.83 1.13 -31.01
N LEU A 238 -15.70 1.99 -30.49
CA LEU A 238 -17.05 1.58 -30.09
C LEU A 238 -17.82 0.94 -31.24
N GLY A 239 -18.55 -0.14 -30.93
CA GLY A 239 -19.34 -0.89 -31.89
C GLY A 239 -18.57 -1.90 -32.73
N THR A 240 -17.28 -2.10 -32.46
CA THR A 240 -16.47 -3.19 -33.05
C THR A 240 -16.15 -4.26 -32.01
N SER A 241 -15.69 -5.42 -32.48
CA SER A 241 -15.20 -6.50 -31.63
C SER A 241 -13.78 -6.19 -31.11
N GLN A 242 -13.42 -6.60 -29.91
CA GLN A 242 -12.05 -6.49 -29.37
C GLN A 242 -10.98 -7.09 -30.33
N LYS A 243 -11.34 -8.06 -31.14
CA LYS A 243 -10.42 -8.66 -32.13
C LYS A 243 -10.03 -7.69 -33.26
N GLU A 244 -10.78 -6.64 -33.44
CA GLU A 244 -10.56 -5.60 -34.44
C GLU A 244 -9.76 -4.40 -33.87
N ASP A 245 -9.35 -4.47 -32.59
CA ASP A 245 -8.65 -3.41 -31.91
C ASP A 245 -7.28 -3.16 -32.55
N VAL A 246 -6.94 -1.89 -32.65
CA VAL A 246 -5.73 -1.43 -33.34
C VAL A 246 -4.58 -1.31 -32.33
N LEU A 247 -3.49 -2.01 -32.60
CA LEU A 247 -2.24 -1.82 -31.85
C LEU A 247 -1.68 -0.42 -32.14
N ILE A 248 -1.50 0.38 -31.11
CA ILE A 248 -1.04 1.77 -31.19
C ILE A 248 0.44 1.91 -30.84
N PHE A 249 0.91 1.15 -29.81
CA PHE A 249 2.28 1.24 -29.30
C PHE A 249 2.71 -0.09 -28.67
N GLY A 250 4.02 -0.39 -28.71
CA GLY A 250 4.58 -1.62 -28.14
C GLY A 250 4.73 -2.75 -29.17
N GLY A 251 4.52 -2.46 -30.48
CA GLY A 251 4.62 -3.46 -31.56
C GLY A 251 6.03 -3.69 -32.08
N THR A 252 6.95 -2.75 -31.92
CA THR A 252 8.33 -2.82 -32.42
C THR A 252 9.33 -3.05 -31.27
N ALA A 253 10.58 -3.37 -31.63
CA ALA A 253 11.64 -3.57 -30.64
C ALA A 253 11.97 -2.28 -29.88
N GLU A 254 11.87 -1.13 -30.54
CA GLU A 254 12.14 0.20 -29.97
C GLU A 254 11.04 0.64 -29.00
N GLU A 255 9.81 0.14 -29.20
CA GLU A 255 8.63 0.45 -28.37
C GLU A 255 8.43 -0.54 -27.23
N LYS A 256 9.32 -1.53 -27.07
CA LYS A 256 9.21 -2.50 -25.98
C LYS A 256 9.37 -1.82 -24.63
N ASN A 257 8.34 -1.95 -23.79
CA ASN A 257 8.34 -1.49 -22.42
C ASN A 257 7.54 -2.48 -21.53
N ARG A 258 7.87 -2.55 -20.26
CA ARG A 258 7.13 -3.36 -19.29
C ARG A 258 5.81 -2.71 -18.87
N TYR A 259 5.74 -1.39 -18.95
CA TYR A 259 4.56 -0.61 -18.65
C TYR A 259 4.34 0.40 -19.77
N THR A 260 3.12 0.49 -20.27
CA THR A 260 2.71 1.50 -21.24
C THR A 260 1.34 2.02 -20.90
N ASP A 261 1.06 3.27 -21.21
CA ASP A 261 -0.29 3.82 -21.18
C ASP A 261 -0.41 4.92 -22.23
N ALA A 262 -1.64 5.26 -22.60
CA ALA A 262 -1.89 6.36 -23.52
C ALA A 262 -3.17 7.09 -23.12
N TYR A 263 -3.13 8.41 -23.22
CA TYR A 263 -4.28 9.27 -22.94
C TYR A 263 -4.31 10.47 -23.89
N VAL A 264 -5.46 11.09 -24.03
CA VAL A 264 -5.68 12.22 -24.92
C VAL A 264 -5.69 13.51 -24.10
N SER A 265 -5.03 14.56 -24.64
CA SER A 265 -5.05 15.89 -24.02
C SER A 265 -6.48 16.42 -23.84
N ASP A 266 -6.68 17.34 -22.89
CA ASP A 266 -8.00 17.84 -22.55
C ASP A 266 -8.72 18.48 -23.74
N ASP A 267 -7.98 19.14 -24.66
CA ASP A 267 -8.49 19.70 -25.90
C ASP A 267 -8.77 18.67 -27.02
N GLN A 268 -8.57 17.37 -26.74
CA GLN A 268 -8.78 16.23 -27.64
C GLN A 268 -7.89 16.25 -28.90
N ARG A 269 -6.83 17.05 -28.89
CA ARG A 269 -5.94 17.18 -30.04
C ARG A 269 -4.75 16.22 -30.03
N TYR A 270 -4.18 15.95 -28.86
CA TYR A 270 -2.93 15.20 -28.77
C TYR A 270 -3.11 13.88 -28.03
N LEU A 271 -2.55 12.83 -28.61
CA LEU A 271 -2.32 11.56 -27.93
C LEU A 271 -0.96 11.61 -27.25
N ILE A 272 -0.92 11.40 -25.96
CA ILE A 272 0.29 11.26 -25.15
C ILE A 272 0.48 9.77 -24.85
N ILE A 273 1.70 9.25 -25.10
CA ILE A 273 2.05 7.86 -24.82
C ILE A 273 3.21 7.84 -23.84
N PHE A 274 3.02 7.04 -22.80
CA PHE A 274 3.99 6.75 -21.76
C PHE A 274 4.57 5.35 -21.98
N GLY A 275 5.88 5.17 -21.75
CA GLY A 275 6.54 3.87 -21.77
C GLY A 275 7.61 3.78 -20.70
N ALA A 276 7.55 2.78 -19.82
CA ALA A 276 8.52 2.56 -18.77
C ALA A 276 8.98 1.10 -18.70
N ASP A 277 10.26 0.90 -18.40
CA ASP A 277 10.86 -0.43 -18.27
C ASP A 277 10.93 -0.90 -16.81
N ALA A 278 10.77 0.04 -15.91
CA ALA A 278 10.70 -0.18 -14.45
C ALA A 278 9.73 0.81 -13.81
N THR A 279 9.64 0.75 -12.49
CA THR A 279 8.76 1.62 -11.68
C THR A 279 9.31 3.03 -11.48
N SER A 280 10.46 3.38 -12.04
CA SER A 280 11.03 4.73 -12.05
C SER A 280 11.74 4.98 -13.37
N GLY A 281 11.54 6.19 -13.91
CA GLY A 281 12.04 6.59 -15.22
C GLY A 281 11.13 6.15 -16.37
N ASN A 282 10.85 7.06 -17.30
CA ASN A 282 9.98 6.76 -18.43
C ASN A 282 10.33 7.52 -19.71
N LYS A 283 10.00 6.90 -20.82
CA LYS A 283 9.89 7.53 -22.12
C LYS A 283 8.55 8.24 -22.27
N LEU A 284 8.52 9.29 -23.08
CA LEU A 284 7.31 10.08 -23.31
C LEU A 284 7.21 10.52 -24.77
N PHE A 285 6.04 10.36 -25.36
CA PHE A 285 5.77 10.66 -26.77
C PHE A 285 4.46 11.43 -26.92
N ILE A 286 4.35 12.19 -28.02
CA ILE A 286 3.14 12.96 -28.38
C ILE A 286 2.81 12.82 -29.87
N LYS A 287 1.53 12.73 -30.21
CA LYS A 287 1.04 12.67 -31.58
C LYS A 287 -0.14 13.61 -31.77
N ASP A 288 -0.13 14.43 -32.85
CA ASP A 288 -1.30 15.26 -33.22
C ASP A 288 -2.38 14.39 -33.86
N LEU A 289 -3.54 14.28 -33.23
CA LEU A 289 -4.68 13.49 -33.72
C LEU A 289 -5.50 14.18 -34.80
N LYS A 290 -5.29 15.49 -35.05
CA LYS A 290 -5.93 16.23 -36.17
C LYS A 290 -5.41 15.80 -37.53
N ASP A 291 -4.17 15.33 -37.57
CA ASP A 291 -3.58 14.75 -38.77
C ASP A 291 -3.35 13.24 -38.56
N PRO A 292 -4.17 12.37 -39.20
CA PRO A 292 -3.99 10.92 -39.08
C PRO A 292 -2.59 10.43 -39.50
N LYS A 293 -1.89 11.20 -40.33
CA LYS A 293 -0.53 10.89 -40.82
C LYS A 293 0.57 11.52 -39.97
N ALA A 294 0.21 12.31 -38.94
CA ALA A 294 1.22 12.90 -38.05
C ALA A 294 2.10 11.81 -37.44
N PRO A 295 3.41 11.99 -37.40
CA PRO A 295 4.32 11.04 -36.75
C PRO A 295 4.13 11.08 -35.24
N LEU A 296 4.53 10.00 -34.58
CA LEU A 296 4.76 9.99 -33.15
C LEU A 296 6.04 10.77 -32.87
N VAL A 297 5.94 11.86 -32.11
CA VAL A 297 7.06 12.74 -31.77
C VAL A 297 7.58 12.39 -30.39
N THR A 298 8.89 12.23 -30.28
CA THR A 298 9.53 11.95 -28.99
C THR A 298 9.68 13.22 -28.15
N ILE A 299 9.21 13.17 -26.90
CA ILE A 299 9.48 14.18 -25.87
C ILE A 299 10.72 13.77 -25.08
N LEU A 300 10.75 12.53 -24.60
CA LEU A 300 11.86 11.93 -23.87
C LEU A 300 12.03 10.48 -24.29
N ASN A 301 13.27 10.03 -24.58
CA ASN A 301 13.55 8.68 -25.09
C ASN A 301 14.51 7.88 -24.21
N ASP A 302 14.55 8.16 -22.95
CA ASP A 302 15.34 7.39 -21.97
C ASP A 302 14.56 7.25 -20.66
N TYR A 303 15.14 6.53 -19.69
CA TYR A 303 14.55 6.27 -18.39
C TYR A 303 15.26 7.02 -17.26
N SER A 304 15.92 8.15 -17.58
CA SER A 304 16.72 8.92 -16.61
C SER A 304 15.87 9.72 -15.64
N SER A 305 14.61 9.95 -15.96
CA SER A 305 13.68 10.75 -15.14
C SER A 305 12.24 10.27 -15.21
N ASP A 306 11.48 10.63 -14.18
CA ASP A 306 10.03 10.57 -14.20
C ASP A 306 9.51 11.88 -14.79
N THR A 307 8.86 11.80 -15.96
CA THR A 307 8.36 12.97 -16.68
C THR A 307 6.94 12.72 -17.16
N SER A 308 6.04 13.66 -16.92
CA SER A 308 4.63 13.57 -17.32
C SER A 308 4.12 14.88 -17.91
N VAL A 309 3.15 14.78 -18.82
CA VAL A 309 2.43 15.95 -19.33
C VAL A 309 1.42 16.38 -18.30
N ILE A 310 1.49 17.63 -17.86
CA ILE A 310 0.53 18.29 -16.98
C ILE A 310 -0.66 18.77 -17.80
N ASP A 311 -0.38 19.46 -18.91
CA ASP A 311 -1.41 20.02 -19.79
C ASP A 311 -0.80 20.40 -21.16
N VAL A 312 -1.67 20.56 -22.16
CA VAL A 312 -1.33 21.12 -23.48
C VAL A 312 -2.30 22.26 -23.78
N LYS A 313 -1.77 23.48 -23.92
CA LYS A 313 -2.57 24.67 -24.23
C LYS A 313 -2.13 25.29 -25.57
N GLY A 314 -2.92 25.03 -26.60
CA GLY A 314 -2.52 25.38 -27.97
C GLY A 314 -1.28 24.58 -28.40
N ASP A 315 -0.20 25.29 -28.71
CA ASP A 315 1.09 24.65 -29.05
C ASP A 315 2.06 24.60 -27.84
N LYS A 316 1.67 25.03 -26.64
CA LYS A 316 2.48 24.96 -25.43
C LYS A 316 2.25 23.64 -24.69
N LEU A 317 3.35 22.95 -24.37
CA LEU A 317 3.40 21.71 -23.63
C LEU A 317 3.97 21.98 -22.23
N TYR A 318 3.18 21.67 -21.20
CA TYR A 318 3.55 21.81 -19.79
C TYR A 318 3.89 20.43 -19.21
N LEU A 319 5.05 20.31 -18.60
CA LEU A 319 5.57 19.04 -18.10
C LEU A 319 5.98 19.16 -16.62
N PHE A 320 5.65 18.13 -15.85
CA PHE A 320 6.37 17.82 -14.62
C PHE A 320 7.59 16.96 -14.96
N THR A 321 8.72 17.18 -14.31
CA THR A 321 9.91 16.33 -14.47
C THR A 321 10.81 16.40 -13.25
N ASN A 322 11.50 15.28 -12.95
CA ASN A 322 12.64 15.26 -12.03
C ASN A 322 14.00 15.21 -12.76
N LEU A 323 14.02 15.44 -14.07
CA LEU A 323 15.26 15.53 -14.84
C LEU A 323 16.13 16.70 -14.37
N ASN A 324 17.32 16.40 -13.83
CA ASN A 324 18.22 17.38 -13.20
C ASN A 324 17.53 18.22 -12.11
N ALA A 325 16.51 17.65 -11.44
CA ALA A 325 15.71 18.27 -10.39
C ALA A 325 15.15 17.17 -9.47
N PRO A 326 15.96 16.59 -8.57
CA PRO A 326 15.57 15.41 -7.77
C PRO A 326 14.26 15.56 -6.98
N ASN A 327 13.89 16.80 -6.61
CA ASN A 327 12.63 17.09 -5.93
C ASN A 327 11.48 17.46 -6.88
N GLY A 328 11.74 17.49 -8.19
CA GLY A 328 10.75 17.83 -9.20
C GLY A 328 10.64 19.31 -9.52
N LYS A 329 10.29 19.61 -10.75
CA LYS A 329 10.00 20.95 -11.27
C LYS A 329 8.94 20.89 -12.36
N VAL A 330 8.40 22.06 -12.70
CA VAL A 330 7.52 22.24 -13.88
C VAL A 330 8.27 22.99 -14.95
N VAL A 331 8.21 22.47 -16.17
CA VAL A 331 8.80 23.11 -17.35
C VAL A 331 7.73 23.33 -18.43
N VAL A 332 8.00 24.27 -19.32
CA VAL A 332 7.16 24.54 -20.50
C VAL A 332 8.02 24.52 -21.76
N THR A 333 7.45 23.97 -22.85
CA THR A 333 8.08 23.96 -24.17
C THR A 333 7.00 24.08 -25.26
N ASP A 334 7.37 24.00 -26.52
CA ASP A 334 6.48 23.96 -27.68
C ASP A 334 6.35 22.52 -28.17
N VAL A 335 5.13 22.10 -28.55
CA VAL A 335 4.88 20.74 -29.08
C VAL A 335 5.68 20.44 -30.36
N LYS A 336 6.15 21.47 -31.09
CA LYS A 336 7.02 21.32 -32.28
C LYS A 336 8.49 21.06 -31.90
N ASN A 337 8.91 21.46 -30.71
CA ASN A 337 10.24 21.28 -30.16
C ASN A 337 10.14 20.77 -28.71
N PRO A 338 9.63 19.54 -28.50
CA PRO A 338 9.23 19.10 -27.16
C PRO A 338 10.39 18.51 -26.32
N THR A 339 11.59 18.40 -26.88
CA THR A 339 12.74 17.72 -26.25
C THR A 339 13.41 18.57 -25.16
N PRO A 340 14.14 17.95 -24.20
CA PRO A 340 14.65 18.61 -22.98
C PRO A 340 15.50 19.87 -23.21
N GLU A 341 16.23 19.96 -24.32
CA GLU A 341 17.08 21.13 -24.66
C GLU A 341 16.26 22.41 -24.92
N HIS A 342 14.92 22.29 -25.13
CA HIS A 342 14.02 23.43 -25.37
C HIS A 342 13.16 23.76 -24.13
N TRP A 343 13.29 22.99 -23.05
CA TRP A 343 12.48 23.21 -21.83
C TRP A 343 12.92 24.47 -21.11
N LYS A 344 11.92 25.21 -20.63
CA LYS A 344 12.10 26.38 -19.77
C LYS A 344 11.43 26.15 -18.44
N ASP A 345 12.13 26.41 -17.35
CA ASP A 345 11.57 26.29 -16.02
C ASP A 345 10.39 27.24 -15.86
N LEU A 346 9.24 26.71 -15.43
CA LEU A 346 8.03 27.43 -15.10
C LEU A 346 7.86 27.54 -13.59
N ILE A 347 7.97 26.43 -12.88
CA ILE A 347 8.06 26.35 -11.43
C ILE A 347 9.37 25.63 -11.13
N PRO A 348 10.42 26.32 -10.69
CA PRO A 348 11.72 25.72 -10.43
C PRO A 348 11.68 24.76 -9.23
N GLU A 349 12.62 23.82 -9.22
CA GLU A 349 12.86 22.95 -8.06
C GLU A 349 13.14 23.77 -6.80
N ASN A 350 12.69 23.28 -5.66
CA ASN A 350 13.08 23.76 -4.34
C ASN A 350 13.49 22.60 -3.42
N GLU A 351 13.68 22.87 -2.14
CA GLU A 351 14.14 21.89 -1.15
C GLU A 351 13.11 20.78 -0.84
N ASN A 352 11.82 20.99 -1.21
CA ASN A 352 10.73 20.06 -0.92
C ASN A 352 10.27 19.33 -2.17
N VAL A 353 9.76 18.12 -2.00
CA VAL A 353 9.30 17.28 -3.09
C VAL A 353 8.01 17.80 -3.68
N LEU A 354 8.01 18.06 -4.97
CA LEU A 354 6.89 18.60 -5.73
C LEU A 354 6.02 17.49 -6.33
N ASP A 355 4.70 17.64 -6.19
CA ASP A 355 3.67 16.94 -6.94
C ASP A 355 2.68 17.97 -7.51
N ILE A 356 2.09 17.71 -8.68
CA ILE A 356 1.30 18.69 -9.43
C ILE A 356 -0.09 18.16 -9.73
N THR A 357 -1.08 19.04 -9.54
CA THR A 357 -2.43 18.88 -10.10
C THR A 357 -2.88 20.17 -10.79
N THR A 358 -3.91 20.09 -11.65
CA THR A 358 -4.52 21.24 -12.28
C THR A 358 -5.99 21.36 -11.85
N ALA A 359 -6.44 22.60 -11.66
CA ALA A 359 -7.81 22.90 -11.30
C ALA A 359 -8.21 24.30 -11.76
N GLY A 360 -9.35 24.43 -12.44
CA GLY A 360 -9.94 25.72 -12.84
C GLY A 360 -9.00 26.65 -13.59
N GLY A 361 -8.11 26.09 -14.43
CA GLY A 361 -7.12 26.88 -15.17
C GLY A 361 -5.90 27.31 -14.36
N TYR A 362 -5.66 26.72 -13.17
CA TYR A 362 -4.50 26.94 -12.32
C TYR A 362 -3.67 25.67 -12.14
N ILE A 363 -2.42 25.84 -11.74
CA ILE A 363 -1.53 24.77 -11.28
C ILE A 363 -1.53 24.78 -9.74
N LEU A 364 -1.89 23.67 -9.13
CA LEU A 364 -1.78 23.43 -7.69
C LEU A 364 -0.51 22.61 -7.43
N ALA A 365 0.53 23.29 -6.92
CA ALA A 365 1.80 22.68 -6.57
C ALA A 365 1.73 22.20 -5.11
N LYS A 366 1.70 20.89 -4.94
CA LYS A 366 1.71 20.22 -3.64
C LYS A 366 3.15 19.86 -3.28
N TYR A 367 3.62 20.35 -2.16
CA TYR A 367 4.95 20.06 -1.63
C TYR A 367 4.87 19.11 -0.43
N THR A 368 5.74 18.11 -0.42
CA THR A 368 5.95 17.25 0.76
C THR A 368 7.08 17.83 1.60
N VAL A 369 6.74 18.21 2.83
CA VAL A 369 7.66 18.78 3.82
C VAL A 369 7.74 17.82 5.00
N ALA A 370 8.79 16.99 5.08
CA ALA A 370 8.95 15.98 6.13
C ALA A 370 7.68 15.09 6.31
N ALA A 371 7.16 14.54 5.21
CA ALA A 371 5.94 13.72 5.12
C ALA A 371 4.62 14.48 5.44
N LEU A 372 4.61 15.80 5.44
CA LEU A 372 3.42 16.65 5.57
C LEU A 372 3.18 17.41 4.27
N THR A 373 2.01 18.02 4.11
CA THR A 373 1.61 18.69 2.86
C THR A 373 1.56 20.20 3.02
N GLU A 374 2.17 20.91 2.07
CA GLU A 374 1.94 22.33 1.77
C GLU A 374 1.46 22.47 0.33
N VAL A 375 0.58 23.44 0.04
CA VAL A 375 0.02 23.64 -1.30
C VAL A 375 0.13 25.09 -1.74
N LYS A 376 0.63 25.32 -2.95
CA LYS A 376 0.76 26.64 -3.58
C LYS A 376 0.00 26.68 -4.90
N GLN A 377 -0.65 27.81 -5.16
CA GLN A 377 -1.38 28.05 -6.39
C GLN A 377 -0.58 28.93 -7.33
N TYR A 378 -0.45 28.50 -8.59
CA TYR A 378 0.20 29.24 -9.68
C TYR A 378 -0.73 29.35 -10.88
N ASP A 379 -0.54 30.37 -11.71
CA ASP A 379 -1.11 30.38 -13.04
C ASP A 379 -0.18 29.68 -14.07
N PHE A 380 -0.70 29.47 -15.29
CA PHE A 380 0.08 28.85 -16.38
C PHE A 380 1.17 29.77 -16.99
N SER A 381 1.39 30.99 -16.47
CA SER A 381 2.60 31.77 -16.74
C SER A 381 3.73 31.48 -15.74
N GLY A 382 3.46 30.68 -14.72
CA GLY A 382 4.40 30.40 -13.61
C GLY A 382 4.33 31.43 -12.48
N LYS A 383 3.38 32.36 -12.54
CA LYS A 383 3.21 33.36 -11.51
C LYS A 383 2.59 32.72 -10.26
N PHE A 384 3.27 32.86 -9.11
CA PHE A 384 2.73 32.52 -7.81
C PHE A 384 1.52 33.40 -7.47
N ILE A 385 0.41 32.77 -7.08
CA ILE A 385 -0.83 33.46 -6.70
C ILE A 385 -0.94 33.51 -5.18
N ARG A 386 -0.85 32.35 -4.49
CA ARG A 386 -1.00 32.26 -3.03
C ARG A 386 -0.61 30.89 -2.48
N ASP A 387 -0.41 30.84 -1.17
CA ASP A 387 -0.44 29.59 -0.42
C ASP A 387 -1.89 29.21 -0.12
N ILE A 388 -2.22 27.91 -0.22
CA ILE A 388 -3.52 27.36 0.14
C ILE A 388 -3.48 26.98 1.62
N LYS A 389 -4.38 27.58 2.40
CA LYS A 389 -4.45 27.30 3.84
C LYS A 389 -5.13 25.95 4.08
N LEU A 390 -4.40 25.02 4.65
CA LEU A 390 -4.92 23.73 5.12
C LEU A 390 -5.53 23.86 6.53
N PRO A 391 -6.43 22.93 6.94
CA PRO A 391 -7.13 23.00 8.23
C PRO A 391 -6.20 22.97 9.44
N SER A 392 -5.13 22.16 9.36
CA SER A 392 -4.09 22.04 10.38
C SER A 392 -2.85 21.38 9.78
N ILE A 393 -1.89 21.00 10.61
CA ILE A 393 -0.74 20.18 10.21
C ILE A 393 -1.23 18.77 9.87
N GLY A 394 -0.92 18.29 8.66
CA GLY A 394 -1.36 16.98 8.19
C GLY A 394 -1.07 16.76 6.72
N VAL A 395 -1.83 15.87 6.13
CA VAL A 395 -1.72 15.45 4.73
C VAL A 395 -2.99 15.83 3.97
N ALA A 396 -2.83 16.38 2.78
CA ALA A 396 -3.92 16.73 1.90
C ALA A 396 -3.67 16.21 0.48
N GLY A 397 -4.74 15.88 -0.23
CA GLY A 397 -4.68 15.45 -1.61
C GLY A 397 -6.01 15.65 -2.33
N GLY A 398 -6.01 15.40 -3.64
CA GLY A 398 -7.08 15.81 -4.54
C GLY A 398 -6.66 17.09 -5.26
N PHE A 399 -7.41 18.17 -5.11
CA PHE A 399 -7.18 19.48 -5.75
C PHE A 399 -7.34 19.47 -7.28
N SER A 400 -7.99 18.49 -7.86
CA SER A 400 -8.21 18.41 -9.30
C SER A 400 -9.63 18.86 -9.66
N SER A 401 -9.77 19.66 -10.71
CA SER A 401 -11.06 19.98 -11.33
C SER A 401 -10.86 20.38 -12.79
N LYS A 402 -11.98 20.39 -13.57
CA LYS A 402 -11.95 20.83 -14.97
C LYS A 402 -11.58 22.31 -15.07
N GLU A 403 -11.08 22.72 -16.24
CA GLU A 403 -10.57 24.07 -16.48
C GLU A 403 -11.63 25.17 -16.27
N ASP A 404 -12.90 24.88 -16.57
CA ASP A 404 -14.03 25.80 -16.45
C ASP A 404 -14.63 25.89 -15.04
N GLN A 405 -14.13 25.11 -14.08
CA GLN A 405 -14.66 25.09 -12.71
C GLN A 405 -13.97 26.14 -11.83
N LYS A 406 -14.78 26.84 -11.02
CA LYS A 406 -14.30 27.83 -10.06
C LYS A 406 -13.87 27.25 -8.72
N ASP A 407 -14.31 26.04 -8.46
CA ASP A 407 -14.06 25.33 -7.20
C ASP A 407 -13.38 24.01 -7.46
N THR A 408 -12.57 23.58 -6.49
CA THR A 408 -12.06 22.23 -6.42
C THR A 408 -12.24 21.66 -5.01
N TYR A 409 -12.04 20.37 -4.86
CA TYR A 409 -12.15 19.70 -3.58
C TYR A 409 -10.85 19.01 -3.23
N PHE A 410 -10.57 18.91 -1.91
CA PHE A 410 -9.46 18.15 -1.40
C PHE A 410 -9.84 17.42 -0.12
N TRP A 411 -9.21 16.29 0.12
CA TRP A 411 -9.29 15.61 1.39
C TRP A 411 -8.13 16.05 2.29
N PHE A 412 -8.38 16.03 3.60
CA PHE A 412 -7.38 16.32 4.62
C PHE A 412 -7.46 15.29 5.73
N THR A 413 -6.30 14.84 6.23
CA THR A 413 -6.19 13.89 7.34
C THR A 413 -4.85 14.06 8.08
N ASN A 414 -4.77 13.52 9.28
CA ASN A 414 -3.55 13.13 9.98
C ASN A 414 -3.87 11.94 10.90
N THR A 415 -2.91 11.40 11.64
CA THR A 415 -3.09 10.19 12.44
C THR A 415 -4.21 10.30 13.48
N CYS A 416 -4.50 11.52 13.96
CA CYS A 416 -5.56 11.81 14.95
C CYS A 416 -6.80 12.47 14.35
N THR A 417 -6.82 12.79 13.05
CA THR A 417 -7.93 13.49 12.40
C THR A 417 -8.51 12.62 11.29
N PRO A 418 -9.73 12.11 11.46
CA PRO A 418 -10.42 11.37 10.41
C PRO A 418 -10.53 12.17 9.12
N THR A 419 -10.38 11.48 7.98
CA THR A 419 -10.40 12.12 6.66
C THR A 419 -11.67 12.92 6.45
N SER A 420 -11.51 14.19 6.15
CA SER A 420 -12.57 15.15 5.88
C SER A 420 -12.38 15.80 4.52
N ILE A 421 -13.45 16.24 3.89
CA ILE A 421 -13.44 16.87 2.55
C ILE A 421 -13.63 18.37 2.70
N TYR A 422 -12.81 19.12 2.00
CA TYR A 422 -12.84 20.57 1.95
C TYR A 422 -13.06 21.04 0.51
N LYS A 423 -13.75 22.17 0.39
CA LYS A 423 -13.97 22.88 -0.86
C LYS A 423 -13.02 24.09 -0.90
N LEU A 424 -12.30 24.25 -1.99
CA LEU A 424 -11.43 25.40 -2.26
C LEU A 424 -12.01 26.22 -3.41
N ASN A 425 -12.29 27.49 -3.17
CA ASN A 425 -12.58 28.43 -4.24
C ASN A 425 -11.27 28.93 -4.86
N LEU A 426 -11.07 28.67 -6.15
CA LEU A 426 -9.80 28.92 -6.84
C LEU A 426 -9.53 30.41 -7.11
N GLU A 427 -10.58 31.25 -7.19
CA GLU A 427 -10.44 32.70 -7.40
C GLU A 427 -10.07 33.42 -6.10
N SER A 428 -10.77 33.12 -5.00
CA SER A 428 -10.56 33.77 -3.69
C SER A 428 -9.49 33.09 -2.84
N GLY A 429 -9.26 31.79 -3.01
CA GLY A 429 -8.42 30.96 -2.13
C GLY A 429 -9.12 30.56 -0.84
N GLU A 430 -10.43 30.85 -0.71
CA GLU A 430 -11.19 30.48 0.47
C GLU A 430 -11.40 28.98 0.54
N THR A 431 -11.13 28.40 1.72
CA THR A 431 -11.31 26.97 2.03
C THR A 431 -12.45 26.81 3.05
N THR A 432 -13.44 25.97 2.71
CA THR A 432 -14.58 25.64 3.57
C THR A 432 -14.71 24.13 3.76
N GLN A 433 -15.11 23.70 4.95
CA GLN A 433 -15.37 22.27 5.19
C GLN A 433 -16.63 21.85 4.42
N TYR A 434 -16.48 20.90 3.50
CA TYR A 434 -17.58 20.37 2.70
C TYR A 434 -18.25 19.17 3.36
N TRP A 435 -17.44 18.24 3.87
CA TRP A 435 -17.92 17.03 4.53
C TRP A 435 -16.97 16.62 5.67
N LYS A 436 -17.54 16.16 6.76
CA LYS A 436 -16.81 15.62 7.92
C LYS A 436 -17.48 14.33 8.38
N PRO A 437 -16.70 13.27 8.69
CA PRO A 437 -17.29 12.02 9.18
C PRO A 437 -17.86 12.17 10.60
N SER A 438 -19.01 11.52 10.83
CA SER A 438 -19.55 11.34 12.17
C SER A 438 -19.06 10.02 12.75
N ILE A 439 -17.86 10.03 13.30
CA ILE A 439 -17.19 8.86 13.89
C ILE A 439 -17.03 9.04 15.39
N ALA A 440 -17.20 7.95 16.15
CA ALA A 440 -17.01 7.93 17.60
C ALA A 440 -15.51 7.89 17.99
N PHE A 441 -14.76 8.90 17.53
CA PHE A 441 -13.35 9.09 17.81
C PHE A 441 -13.09 10.54 18.22
N ASN A 442 -12.53 10.74 19.42
CA ASN A 442 -12.21 12.07 19.93
C ASN A 442 -10.71 12.35 19.74
N SER A 443 -10.36 13.14 18.74
CA SER A 443 -8.98 13.52 18.42
C SER A 443 -8.21 14.12 19.59
N ASP A 444 -8.90 14.81 20.50
CA ASP A 444 -8.26 15.50 21.65
C ASP A 444 -7.69 14.54 22.70
N GLU A 445 -8.08 13.25 22.65
CA GLU A 445 -7.56 12.22 23.57
C GLU A 445 -6.19 11.67 23.14
N TYR A 446 -5.72 12.02 21.94
CA TYR A 446 -4.52 11.46 21.35
C TYR A 446 -3.43 12.52 21.16
N GLU A 447 -2.21 12.05 21.12
CA GLU A 447 -1.03 12.82 20.79
C GLU A 447 -0.34 12.19 19.59
N SER A 448 0.03 13.02 18.61
CA SER A 448 0.86 12.63 17.47
C SER A 448 2.02 13.60 17.38
N LYS A 449 3.22 13.07 17.30
CA LYS A 449 4.43 13.89 17.18
C LYS A 449 5.41 13.30 16.19
N GLN A 450 6.10 14.15 15.47
CA GLN A 450 7.23 13.78 14.64
C GLN A 450 8.52 13.87 15.44
N VAL A 451 9.34 12.84 15.33
CA VAL A 451 10.69 12.76 15.90
C VAL A 451 11.71 12.47 14.81
N PHE A 452 12.98 12.78 15.07
CA PHE A 452 14.09 12.41 14.19
C PHE A 452 15.04 11.53 14.98
N TYR A 453 15.29 10.32 14.46
CA TYR A 453 16.29 9.43 15.02
C TYR A 453 17.49 9.30 14.06
N THR A 454 18.57 8.72 14.55
CA THR A 454 19.80 8.59 13.78
C THR A 454 19.97 7.14 13.33
N SER A 455 20.08 6.92 12.02
CA SER A 455 20.40 5.63 11.43
C SER A 455 21.88 5.26 11.64
N LYS A 456 22.23 4.03 11.30
CA LYS A 456 23.56 3.45 11.49
C LYS A 456 24.69 4.27 10.83
N ASP A 457 24.42 4.88 9.70
CA ASP A 457 25.38 5.71 8.95
C ASP A 457 25.36 7.21 9.34
N GLY A 458 24.57 7.58 10.36
CA GLY A 458 24.42 8.95 10.82
C GLY A 458 23.29 9.74 10.17
N THR A 459 22.57 9.15 9.19
CA THR A 459 21.42 9.78 8.54
C THR A 459 20.29 10.04 9.54
N LYS A 460 19.73 11.26 9.50
CA LYS A 460 18.55 11.62 10.29
C LYS A 460 17.28 11.18 9.56
N VAL A 461 16.50 10.35 10.23
CA VAL A 461 15.28 9.74 9.67
C VAL A 461 14.08 10.20 10.48
N PRO A 462 13.00 10.71 9.84
CA PRO A 462 11.78 11.09 10.54
C PRO A 462 10.92 9.87 10.90
N MET A 463 10.20 9.98 12.00
CA MET A 463 9.20 9.02 12.44
C MET A 463 8.05 9.75 13.10
N THR A 464 6.80 9.40 12.75
CA THR A 464 5.61 9.88 13.43
C THR A 464 5.19 8.85 14.49
N ILE A 465 5.03 9.29 15.74
CA ILE A 465 4.62 8.44 16.87
C ILE A 465 3.27 8.96 17.37
N THR A 466 2.28 8.07 17.48
CA THR A 466 0.92 8.41 17.90
C THR A 466 0.44 7.46 18.98
N TYR A 467 -0.21 7.99 20.00
CA TYR A 467 -0.73 7.22 21.13
C TYR A 467 -1.85 7.99 21.85
N LYS A 468 -2.63 7.28 22.65
CA LYS A 468 -3.61 7.91 23.54
C LYS A 468 -2.88 8.59 24.72
N LYS A 469 -3.24 9.83 25.09
CA LYS A 469 -2.59 10.61 26.14
C LYS A 469 -2.51 9.90 27.50
N THR A 470 -3.39 8.91 27.73
CA THR A 470 -3.39 8.07 28.94
C THR A 470 -2.41 6.90 28.88
N THR A 471 -1.79 6.64 27.71
CA THR A 471 -0.83 5.54 27.55
C THR A 471 0.43 5.82 28.37
N LYS A 472 0.87 4.82 29.14
CA LYS A 472 2.12 4.92 29.92
C LYS A 472 3.31 4.69 29.00
N LEU A 473 4.22 5.65 28.98
CA LEU A 473 5.47 5.59 28.21
C LEU A 473 6.64 5.19 29.12
N ASP A 474 6.57 4.00 29.69
CA ASP A 474 7.55 3.44 30.62
C ASP A 474 8.24 2.16 30.09
N GLY A 475 8.03 1.86 28.79
CA GLY A 475 8.55 0.66 28.12
C GLY A 475 7.58 -0.53 28.13
N THR A 476 6.41 -0.40 28.73
CA THR A 476 5.43 -1.49 28.84
C THR A 476 4.32 -1.45 27.78
N ALA A 477 4.16 -0.35 27.05
CA ALA A 477 3.09 -0.23 26.05
C ALA A 477 3.33 -1.12 24.82
N PRO A 478 2.28 -1.83 24.35
CA PRO A 478 2.35 -2.56 23.09
C PRO A 478 2.54 -1.55 21.96
N THR A 479 3.54 -1.76 21.12
CA THR A 479 3.86 -0.82 20.04
C THR A 479 3.86 -1.52 18.70
N LEU A 480 3.22 -0.91 17.72
CA LEU A 480 3.23 -1.33 16.32
C LEU A 480 4.05 -0.32 15.51
N LEU A 481 5.21 -0.76 15.03
CA LEU A 481 6.08 0.00 14.14
C LEU A 481 5.82 -0.40 12.70
N TYR A 482 5.40 0.55 11.88
CA TYR A 482 5.15 0.38 10.45
C TYR A 482 6.25 1.02 9.61
N GLY A 483 6.62 0.37 8.51
CA GLY A 483 7.52 0.92 7.50
C GLY A 483 7.27 0.33 6.11
N TYR A 484 7.76 1.05 5.09
CA TYR A 484 7.70 0.61 3.70
C TYR A 484 9.08 0.65 3.04
N GLY A 485 9.64 1.83 2.75
CA GLY A 485 11.01 2.03 2.30
C GLY A 485 11.32 1.53 0.90
N GLY A 486 10.59 1.97 -0.10
CA GLY A 486 10.86 1.65 -1.50
C GLY A 486 9.97 2.38 -2.49
N PHE A 487 10.32 2.27 -3.75
CA PHE A 487 9.50 2.72 -4.89
C PHE A 487 9.12 4.21 -4.86
N ASN A 488 9.96 5.04 -4.24
CA ASN A 488 9.66 6.47 -4.09
C ASN A 488 8.31 6.75 -3.38
N ALA A 489 7.76 5.76 -2.67
CA ALA A 489 6.49 5.88 -1.99
C ALA A 489 6.64 6.59 -0.65
N ILE A 490 5.88 7.67 -0.45
CA ILE A 490 5.87 8.42 0.80
C ILE A 490 4.92 7.75 1.79
N THR A 491 5.41 7.47 2.98
CA THR A 491 4.59 6.92 4.07
C THR A 491 3.99 8.06 4.89
N TYR A 492 2.79 8.48 4.51
CA TYR A 492 2.09 9.59 5.15
C TYR A 492 1.43 9.20 6.48
N PRO A 493 1.38 10.11 7.48
CA PRO A 493 0.61 9.93 8.70
C PRO A 493 -0.89 10.18 8.45
N TYR A 494 -1.66 9.13 8.18
CA TYR A 494 -3.10 9.20 7.94
C TYR A 494 -3.91 8.54 9.05
N PHE A 495 -5.18 8.92 9.17
CA PHE A 495 -6.12 8.28 10.08
C PHE A 495 -6.51 6.89 9.59
N GLY A 496 -6.44 5.91 10.49
CA GLY A 496 -6.90 4.54 10.24
C GLY A 496 -7.73 4.01 11.40
N VAL A 497 -8.87 3.39 11.10
CA VAL A 497 -9.74 2.78 12.13
C VAL A 497 -8.99 1.70 12.91
N SER A 498 -8.21 0.87 12.22
CA SER A 498 -7.38 -0.16 12.86
C SER A 498 -6.34 0.45 13.81
N ILE A 499 -5.73 1.58 13.43
CA ILE A 499 -4.78 2.32 14.26
C ILE A 499 -5.49 2.89 15.49
N ALA A 500 -6.68 3.45 15.30
CA ALA A 500 -7.49 3.99 16.41
C ALA A 500 -7.88 2.89 17.42
N VAL A 501 -8.29 1.71 16.95
CA VAL A 501 -8.59 0.56 17.83
C VAL A 501 -7.34 0.07 18.55
N TRP A 502 -6.18 -0.01 17.87
CA TRP A 502 -4.90 -0.33 18.50
C TRP A 502 -4.57 0.62 19.65
N MET A 503 -4.70 1.94 19.43
CA MET A 503 -4.44 2.95 20.45
C MET A 503 -5.48 2.90 21.59
N ASN A 504 -6.75 2.61 21.28
CA ASN A 504 -7.78 2.43 22.30
C ASN A 504 -7.49 1.25 23.24
N ASN A 505 -6.83 0.23 22.71
CA ASN A 505 -6.35 -0.91 23.49
C ASN A 505 -4.95 -0.66 24.12
N GLY A 506 -4.57 0.61 24.33
CA GLY A 506 -3.32 0.99 25.01
C GLY A 506 -2.07 0.99 24.15
N GLY A 507 -2.21 0.78 22.84
CA GLY A 507 -1.09 0.69 21.92
C GLY A 507 -0.48 2.04 21.54
N VAL A 508 0.82 2.00 21.21
CA VAL A 508 1.54 3.06 20.50
C VAL A 508 1.64 2.67 19.03
N TYR A 509 1.41 3.61 18.13
CA TYR A 509 1.61 3.42 16.70
C TYR A 509 2.73 4.33 16.19
N ALA A 510 3.68 3.76 15.49
CA ALA A 510 4.80 4.50 14.93
C ALA A 510 4.96 4.21 13.43
N THR A 511 5.20 5.27 12.64
CA THR A 511 5.44 5.18 11.20
C THR A 511 6.81 5.76 10.90
N ALA A 512 7.73 4.93 10.44
CA ALA A 512 9.09 5.36 10.08
C ALA A 512 9.18 5.74 8.60
N ASN A 513 9.66 6.95 8.32
CA ASN A 513 9.82 7.51 6.98
C ASN A 513 11.24 7.21 6.44
N ILE A 514 11.51 5.94 6.21
CA ILE A 514 12.83 5.40 5.89
C ILE A 514 13.24 5.61 4.44
N ARG A 515 14.57 5.57 4.16
CA ARG A 515 15.11 5.65 2.81
C ARG A 515 14.50 4.61 1.88
N GLY A 516 14.55 4.85 0.58
CA GLY A 516 13.80 4.10 -0.43
C GLY A 516 12.41 4.69 -0.69
N GLY A 517 11.83 5.40 0.28
CA GLY A 517 10.65 6.24 0.11
C GLY A 517 10.93 7.56 -0.61
N GLY A 518 9.88 8.38 -0.77
CA GLY A 518 9.93 9.64 -1.50
C GLY A 518 9.95 10.90 -0.63
N GLU A 519 10.06 10.77 0.69
CA GLU A 519 9.88 11.86 1.65
C GLU A 519 10.82 13.06 1.43
N TYR A 520 12.02 12.79 0.87
CA TYR A 520 13.03 13.80 0.51
C TYR A 520 13.47 13.66 -0.95
N GLY A 521 12.58 13.24 -1.83
CA GLY A 521 12.76 13.18 -3.27
C GLY A 521 13.62 12.01 -3.76
N LYS A 522 14.08 12.16 -5.01
CA LYS A 522 14.78 11.09 -5.74
C LYS A 522 16.04 10.60 -5.01
N LYS A 523 16.79 11.49 -4.36
CA LYS A 523 17.98 11.09 -3.61
C LYS A 523 17.65 10.17 -2.44
N TRP A 524 16.58 10.45 -1.70
CA TRP A 524 16.11 9.61 -0.58
C TRP A 524 15.67 8.23 -1.09
N HIS A 525 15.02 8.19 -2.24
CA HIS A 525 14.65 6.96 -2.92
C HIS A 525 15.90 6.17 -3.35
N ASP A 526 16.80 6.78 -4.10
CA ASP A 526 17.98 6.13 -4.65
C ASP A 526 18.94 5.60 -3.56
N ASP A 527 18.99 6.27 -2.40
CA ASP A 527 19.78 5.83 -1.23
C ASP A 527 19.20 4.58 -0.54
N GLY A 528 18.05 4.08 -0.99
CA GLY A 528 17.42 2.82 -0.56
C GLY A 528 17.28 1.78 -1.67
N THR A 529 17.97 1.92 -2.82
CA THR A 529 17.85 1.02 -3.97
C THR A 529 19.11 0.18 -4.20
N LYS A 530 18.95 -0.97 -4.85
CA LYS A 530 20.03 -1.86 -5.31
C LYS A 530 21.06 -2.10 -4.20
N PHE A 531 22.35 -1.82 -4.44
CA PHE A 531 23.42 -2.00 -3.46
C PHE A 531 23.32 -1.12 -2.20
N LYS A 532 22.36 -0.20 -2.15
CA LYS A 532 22.06 0.63 -0.98
C LYS A 532 20.81 0.15 -0.21
N LYS A 533 20.20 -0.97 -0.61
CA LYS A 533 18.96 -1.48 0.01
C LYS A 533 19.12 -1.76 1.52
N GLN A 534 20.32 -2.11 1.98
CA GLN A 534 20.60 -2.31 3.40
C GLN A 534 20.36 -1.04 4.24
N ASN A 535 20.48 0.16 3.67
CA ASN A 535 20.14 1.40 4.36
C ASN A 535 18.69 1.45 4.83
N VAL A 536 17.78 0.86 4.05
CA VAL A 536 16.34 0.77 4.38
C VAL A 536 16.14 -0.07 5.65
N PHE A 537 16.83 -1.21 5.73
CA PHE A 537 16.75 -2.11 6.87
C PHE A 537 17.43 -1.51 8.10
N ASP A 538 18.58 -0.87 7.93
CA ASP A 538 19.30 -0.17 9.00
C ASP A 538 18.48 1.00 9.57
N ASP A 539 17.79 1.78 8.73
CA ASP A 539 16.88 2.84 9.15
C ASP A 539 15.74 2.29 10.02
N PHE A 540 15.15 1.15 9.62
CA PHE A 540 14.03 0.56 10.34
C PHE A 540 14.46 -0.11 11.66
N ILE A 541 15.63 -0.74 11.68
CA ILE A 541 16.26 -1.25 12.91
C ILE A 541 16.50 -0.11 13.90
N ALA A 542 17.06 1.01 13.42
CA ALA A 542 17.30 2.19 14.26
C ALA A 542 16.01 2.83 14.79
N ALA A 543 14.90 2.78 14.02
CA ALA A 543 13.57 3.21 14.49
C ALA A 543 13.10 2.36 15.68
N ALA A 544 13.22 1.04 15.57
CA ALA A 544 12.86 0.12 16.65
C ALA A 544 13.74 0.33 17.90
N GLU A 545 15.05 0.48 17.73
CA GLU A 545 15.99 0.77 18.82
C GLU A 545 15.68 2.12 19.49
N TYR A 546 15.30 3.15 18.72
CA TYR A 546 14.87 4.44 19.25
C TYR A 546 13.63 4.30 20.13
N LEU A 547 12.58 3.60 19.66
CA LEU A 547 11.35 3.40 20.42
C LEU A 547 11.59 2.67 21.75
N ILE A 548 12.49 1.69 21.77
CA ILE A 548 12.88 0.98 22.98
C ILE A 548 13.67 1.88 23.91
N LYS A 549 14.69 2.58 23.40
CA LYS A 549 15.55 3.48 24.17
C LYS A 549 14.76 4.60 24.85
N GLU A 550 13.84 5.21 24.11
CA GLU A 550 12.99 6.32 24.60
C GLU A 550 11.77 5.82 25.40
N LYS A 551 11.71 4.52 25.71
CA LYS A 551 10.68 3.87 26.55
C LYS A 551 9.24 3.98 26.03
N TYR A 552 9.06 4.12 24.72
CA TYR A 552 7.74 3.91 24.11
C TYR A 552 7.31 2.44 24.23
N THR A 553 8.27 1.53 24.21
CA THR A 553 8.06 0.08 24.25
C THR A 553 9.30 -0.64 24.78
N SER A 554 9.24 -1.96 24.79
CA SER A 554 10.40 -2.87 24.93
C SER A 554 10.39 -3.89 23.80
N LYS A 555 11.48 -4.66 23.65
CA LYS A 555 11.54 -5.75 22.67
C LYS A 555 10.43 -6.79 22.85
N GLU A 556 9.98 -7.01 24.08
CA GLU A 556 8.88 -7.92 24.44
C GLU A 556 7.49 -7.38 24.05
N LYS A 557 7.39 -6.08 23.79
CA LYS A 557 6.16 -5.36 23.50
C LYS A 557 6.14 -4.71 22.11
N LEU A 558 7.17 -4.96 21.29
CA LEU A 558 7.29 -4.41 19.93
C LEU A 558 6.79 -5.42 18.91
N ALA A 559 5.87 -4.96 18.04
CA ALA A 559 5.54 -5.59 16.77
C ALA A 559 6.06 -4.72 15.61
N ILE A 560 6.60 -5.37 14.58
CA ILE A 560 6.96 -4.70 13.31
C ILE A 560 6.02 -5.14 12.20
N LYS A 561 5.58 -4.20 11.36
CA LYS A 561 4.65 -4.44 10.26
C LYS A 561 5.08 -3.73 8.98
N GLY A 562 4.81 -4.36 7.86
CA GLY A 562 4.95 -3.78 6.53
C GLY A 562 4.34 -4.67 5.47
N ALA A 563 3.85 -4.07 4.39
CA ALA A 563 3.19 -4.78 3.30
C ALA A 563 3.97 -4.63 1.99
N SER A 564 3.92 -5.64 1.11
CA SER A 564 4.56 -5.62 -0.21
C SER A 564 6.10 -5.47 -0.07
N ASN A 565 6.71 -4.42 -0.60
CA ASN A 565 8.09 -4.07 -0.28
C ASN A 565 8.30 -3.88 1.25
N GLY A 566 7.28 -3.41 1.98
CA GLY A 566 7.29 -3.37 3.45
C GLY A 566 7.28 -4.77 4.08
N GLY A 567 6.67 -5.76 3.42
CA GLY A 567 6.76 -7.16 3.83
C GLY A 567 8.17 -7.72 3.69
N LEU A 568 8.87 -7.39 2.59
CA LEU A 568 10.31 -7.65 2.45
C LEU A 568 11.11 -6.98 3.59
N LEU A 569 10.83 -5.72 3.89
CA LEU A 569 11.45 -4.99 5.00
C LEU A 569 11.35 -5.77 6.31
N VAL A 570 10.13 -6.21 6.67
CA VAL A 570 9.90 -6.99 7.88
C VAL A 570 10.64 -8.32 7.84
N GLY A 571 10.56 -9.05 6.73
CA GLY A 571 11.25 -10.33 6.55
C GLY A 571 12.77 -10.20 6.67
N ALA A 572 13.37 -9.17 6.07
CA ALA A 572 14.81 -8.91 6.15
C ALA A 572 15.24 -8.48 7.57
N VAL A 573 14.49 -7.59 8.22
CA VAL A 573 14.82 -7.11 9.57
C VAL A 573 14.67 -8.21 10.61
N MET A 574 13.60 -9.02 10.57
CA MET A 574 13.42 -10.11 11.53
C MET A 574 14.45 -11.24 11.37
N THR A 575 14.99 -11.44 10.17
CA THR A 575 16.05 -12.43 9.95
C THR A 575 17.43 -11.89 10.32
N GLN A 576 17.69 -10.58 10.21
CA GLN A 576 18.93 -9.93 10.64
C GLN A 576 18.98 -9.69 12.16
N ARG A 577 17.84 -9.29 12.75
CA ARG A 577 17.72 -8.89 14.16
C ARG A 577 16.51 -9.55 14.84
N PRO A 578 16.48 -10.88 14.95
CA PRO A 578 15.37 -11.61 15.59
C PRO A 578 15.18 -11.26 17.08
N ASP A 579 16.20 -10.67 17.70
CA ASP A 579 16.20 -10.23 19.10
C ASP A 579 15.45 -8.92 19.35
N LEU A 580 15.12 -8.16 18.29
CA LEU A 580 14.71 -6.76 18.40
C LEU A 580 13.19 -6.60 18.66
N MET A 581 12.37 -7.58 18.27
CA MET A 581 10.91 -7.52 18.37
C MET A 581 10.31 -8.83 18.89
N ARG A 582 9.13 -8.74 19.47
CA ARG A 582 8.35 -9.90 19.91
C ARG A 582 7.47 -10.46 18.81
N VAL A 583 6.97 -9.61 17.92
CA VAL A 583 6.03 -9.97 16.85
C VAL A 583 6.50 -9.40 15.51
N ALA A 584 6.38 -10.20 14.45
CA ALA A 584 6.61 -9.78 13.07
C ALA A 584 5.38 -10.05 12.21
N LEU A 585 4.97 -9.05 11.43
CA LEU A 585 3.80 -9.07 10.55
C LEU A 585 4.22 -8.71 9.11
N PRO A 586 4.90 -9.62 8.40
CA PRO A 586 5.20 -9.44 6.99
C PRO A 586 3.94 -9.75 6.15
N ASP A 587 3.40 -8.74 5.50
CA ASP A 587 2.16 -8.83 4.73
C ASP A 587 2.46 -8.75 3.22
N VAL A 588 1.94 -9.67 2.41
CA VAL A 588 2.09 -9.77 0.95
C VAL A 588 3.51 -9.48 0.45
N GLY A 589 4.53 -9.99 1.15
CA GLY A 589 5.91 -9.57 1.02
C GLY A 589 6.70 -10.25 -0.10
N VAL A 590 7.67 -9.51 -0.69
CA VAL A 590 8.63 -10.04 -1.66
C VAL A 590 9.73 -10.79 -0.90
N MET A 591 9.54 -12.09 -0.66
CA MET A 591 10.40 -12.87 0.27
C MET A 591 11.54 -13.61 -0.42
N ASP A 592 11.42 -13.90 -1.71
CA ASP A 592 12.45 -14.55 -2.52
C ASP A 592 13.05 -13.55 -3.50
N MET A 593 14.15 -12.92 -3.11
CA MET A 593 14.80 -11.87 -3.90
C MET A 593 15.59 -12.41 -5.09
N LEU A 594 15.85 -13.72 -5.13
CA LEU A 594 16.55 -14.33 -6.25
C LEU A 594 15.61 -14.62 -7.42
N ARG A 595 14.30 -14.74 -7.15
CA ARG A 595 13.32 -15.18 -8.14
C ARG A 595 12.16 -14.20 -8.41
N TYR A 596 12.05 -13.11 -7.66
CA TYR A 596 10.92 -12.19 -7.76
C TYR A 596 10.64 -11.72 -9.21
N HIS A 597 11.69 -11.51 -9.99
CA HIS A 597 11.62 -11.05 -11.38
C HIS A 597 11.20 -12.13 -12.39
N LYS A 598 11.00 -13.37 -11.92
CA LYS A 598 10.50 -14.49 -12.73
C LYS A 598 8.97 -14.56 -12.74
N PHE A 599 8.28 -13.78 -11.89
CA PHE A 599 6.82 -13.79 -11.73
C PHE A 599 6.19 -12.50 -12.23
N THR A 600 5.00 -12.61 -12.83
CA THR A 600 4.11 -11.51 -13.21
C THR A 600 4.88 -10.26 -13.69
N ALA A 601 4.63 -9.09 -13.08
CA ALA A 601 5.31 -7.83 -13.39
C ALA A 601 6.59 -7.59 -12.58
N GLY A 602 7.08 -8.59 -11.83
CA GLY A 602 8.21 -8.46 -10.90
C GLY A 602 9.50 -7.94 -11.55
N ALA A 603 9.77 -8.26 -12.81
CA ALA A 603 10.93 -7.74 -13.53
C ALA A 603 10.96 -6.19 -13.59
N GLY A 604 9.81 -5.53 -13.53
CA GLY A 604 9.69 -4.08 -13.48
C GLY A 604 10.17 -3.44 -12.16
N TRP A 605 10.44 -4.22 -11.11
CA TRP A 605 10.95 -3.71 -9.82
C TRP A 605 12.46 -3.63 -9.75
N ALA A 606 13.14 -3.96 -10.85
CA ALA A 606 14.61 -4.00 -10.91
C ALA A 606 15.28 -2.65 -10.66
N TYR A 607 14.57 -1.52 -10.85
CA TYR A 607 15.09 -0.21 -10.47
C TYR A 607 15.40 -0.16 -8.96
N ASP A 608 14.49 -0.67 -8.13
CA ASP A 608 14.65 -0.67 -6.67
C ASP A 608 15.57 -1.79 -6.19
N TYR A 609 15.52 -2.98 -6.80
CA TYR A 609 16.19 -4.16 -6.25
C TYR A 609 17.44 -4.61 -7.02
N GLY A 610 17.53 -4.39 -8.35
CA GLY A 610 18.37 -5.18 -9.21
C GLY A 610 17.85 -6.61 -9.35
N THR A 611 18.46 -7.44 -10.20
CA THR A 611 18.08 -8.86 -10.34
C THR A 611 19.25 -9.80 -10.08
N SER A 612 18.96 -11.03 -9.68
CA SER A 612 19.98 -12.07 -9.51
C SER A 612 20.65 -12.48 -10.84
N ASP A 613 20.13 -12.04 -11.97
CA ASP A 613 20.66 -12.30 -13.31
C ASP A 613 21.58 -11.16 -13.80
N ASP A 614 21.63 -10.01 -13.11
CA ASP A 614 22.38 -8.83 -13.56
C ASP A 614 23.89 -9.01 -13.48
N SER A 615 24.40 -9.50 -12.35
CA SER A 615 25.81 -9.77 -12.09
C SER A 615 25.98 -10.67 -10.87
N LYS A 616 27.18 -11.26 -10.73
CA LYS A 616 27.52 -12.05 -9.54
C LYS A 616 27.42 -11.22 -8.26
N GLU A 617 27.88 -9.98 -8.28
CA GLU A 617 27.84 -9.07 -7.14
C GLU A 617 26.40 -8.75 -6.73
N MET A 618 25.49 -8.54 -7.69
CA MET A 618 24.07 -8.29 -7.41
C MET A 618 23.39 -9.53 -6.87
N PHE A 619 23.67 -10.70 -7.43
CA PHE A 619 23.19 -11.98 -6.91
C PHE A 619 23.61 -12.17 -5.44
N GLU A 620 24.92 -12.03 -5.12
CA GLU A 620 25.43 -12.15 -3.76
C GLU A 620 24.78 -11.15 -2.80
N TYR A 621 24.60 -9.90 -3.26
CA TYR A 621 23.92 -8.86 -2.48
C TYR A 621 22.46 -9.18 -2.18
N LEU A 622 21.69 -9.58 -3.19
CA LEU A 622 20.29 -9.98 -3.02
C LEU A 622 20.14 -11.19 -2.12
N LYS A 623 21.00 -12.22 -2.31
CA LYS A 623 21.03 -13.40 -1.45
C LYS A 623 21.31 -13.04 0.01
N GLY A 624 22.16 -12.03 0.24
CA GLY A 624 22.57 -11.57 1.57
C GLY A 624 21.43 -11.07 2.44
N TYR A 625 20.34 -10.57 1.87
CA TYR A 625 19.17 -10.10 2.62
C TYR A 625 17.85 -10.80 2.27
N SER A 626 17.81 -11.63 1.24
CA SER A 626 16.60 -12.35 0.83
C SER A 626 15.99 -13.15 1.98
N PRO A 627 14.77 -12.85 2.44
CA PRO A 627 14.21 -13.47 3.64
C PRO A 627 14.19 -15.00 3.58
N VAL A 628 13.74 -15.59 2.47
CA VAL A 628 13.69 -17.05 2.29
C VAL A 628 15.06 -17.71 2.47
N HIS A 629 16.13 -17.05 2.02
CA HIS A 629 17.50 -17.59 2.06
C HIS A 629 18.25 -17.32 3.38
N ASN A 630 17.70 -16.44 4.25
CA ASN A 630 18.35 -16.03 5.49
C ASN A 630 17.68 -16.55 6.77
N VAL A 631 16.71 -17.45 6.65
CA VAL A 631 16.21 -18.21 7.80
C VAL A 631 17.23 -19.25 8.19
N LYS A 632 17.78 -19.16 9.41
CA LYS A 632 18.86 -20.02 9.92
C LYS A 632 18.32 -21.00 10.95
N GLU A 633 18.89 -22.19 11.01
CA GLU A 633 18.63 -23.16 12.08
C GLU A 633 19.20 -22.67 13.42
N GLY A 634 18.57 -23.06 14.52
CA GLY A 634 19.02 -22.73 15.86
C GLY A 634 18.70 -21.29 16.31
N VAL A 635 17.99 -20.52 15.49
CA VAL A 635 17.55 -19.15 15.81
C VAL A 635 16.11 -19.17 16.32
N CYS A 636 15.87 -18.45 17.40
CA CYS A 636 14.53 -18.19 17.92
C CYS A 636 13.98 -16.93 17.25
N TYR A 637 13.12 -17.10 16.24
CA TYR A 637 12.45 -15.99 15.55
C TYR A 637 11.28 -15.48 16.36
N PRO A 638 10.87 -14.20 16.19
CA PRO A 638 9.69 -13.64 16.82
C PRO A 638 8.42 -14.41 16.42
N ALA A 639 7.36 -14.29 17.21
CA ALA A 639 6.04 -14.75 16.80
C ALA A 639 5.68 -14.09 15.48
N THR A 640 5.44 -14.87 14.43
CA THR A 640 5.29 -14.35 13.07
C THR A 640 3.97 -14.78 12.47
N MET A 641 3.21 -13.79 11.99
CA MET A 641 2.06 -14.01 11.12
C MET A 641 2.40 -13.53 9.74
N VAL A 642 2.73 -14.46 8.85
CA VAL A 642 2.93 -14.19 7.43
C VAL A 642 1.56 -14.10 6.80
N SER A 643 1.25 -12.98 6.13
CA SER A 643 -0.05 -12.80 5.45
C SER A 643 0.13 -12.72 3.95
N THR A 644 -0.82 -13.29 3.20
CA THR A 644 -0.90 -13.23 1.74
C THR A 644 -2.34 -13.42 1.26
N ALA A 645 -2.57 -13.33 -0.04
CA ALA A 645 -3.87 -13.55 -0.66
C ALA A 645 -3.75 -14.50 -1.86
N ASP A 646 -4.76 -15.33 -2.08
CA ASP A 646 -4.71 -16.42 -3.06
C ASP A 646 -4.76 -15.98 -4.53
N HIS A 647 -5.24 -14.74 -4.79
CA HIS A 647 -5.31 -14.12 -6.13
C HIS A 647 -4.33 -12.94 -6.26
N ASP A 648 -3.31 -12.86 -5.41
CA ASP A 648 -2.27 -11.82 -5.52
C ASP A 648 -1.36 -12.10 -6.72
N ASP A 649 -1.68 -11.46 -7.86
CA ASP A 649 -0.89 -11.52 -9.09
C ASP A 649 0.11 -10.37 -9.23
N ARG A 650 0.26 -9.56 -8.17
CA ARG A 650 1.32 -8.55 -8.04
C ARG A 650 2.53 -9.13 -7.32
N VAL A 651 2.37 -9.57 -6.09
CA VAL A 651 3.39 -10.31 -5.32
C VAL A 651 2.85 -11.71 -5.06
N VAL A 652 3.24 -12.65 -5.90
CA VAL A 652 2.68 -14.01 -5.91
C VAL A 652 2.74 -14.67 -4.53
N PRO A 653 1.70 -15.41 -4.11
CA PRO A 653 1.61 -16.04 -2.78
C PRO A 653 2.80 -16.95 -2.44
N ALA A 654 3.44 -17.52 -3.47
CA ALA A 654 4.62 -18.37 -3.34
C ALA A 654 5.74 -17.74 -2.50
N HIS A 655 5.94 -16.42 -2.54
CA HIS A 655 6.89 -15.72 -1.68
C HIS A 655 6.59 -15.97 -0.20
N SER A 656 5.35 -15.75 0.20
CA SER A 656 4.88 -15.95 1.57
C SER A 656 4.85 -17.43 1.95
N PHE A 657 4.46 -18.31 1.04
CA PHE A 657 4.43 -19.76 1.27
C PHE A 657 5.81 -20.30 1.57
N LYS A 658 6.80 -20.00 0.73
CA LYS A 658 8.18 -20.44 0.91
C LYS A 658 8.80 -19.88 2.19
N PHE A 659 8.53 -18.61 2.51
CA PHE A 659 9.05 -18.00 3.73
C PHE A 659 8.46 -18.62 4.99
N ALA A 660 7.14 -18.83 5.04
CA ALA A 660 6.48 -19.51 6.16
C ALA A 660 6.99 -20.95 6.35
N ALA A 661 7.14 -21.71 5.25
CA ALA A 661 7.69 -23.06 5.29
C ALA A 661 9.12 -23.11 5.87
N GLN A 662 10.00 -22.20 5.44
CA GLN A 662 11.36 -22.07 5.98
C GLN A 662 11.35 -21.72 7.48
N LEU A 663 10.51 -20.76 7.89
CA LEU A 663 10.40 -20.37 9.30
C LEU A 663 9.88 -21.52 10.16
N GLN A 664 8.80 -22.20 9.76
CA GLN A 664 8.24 -23.33 10.50
C GLN A 664 9.25 -24.48 10.66
N LYS A 665 10.02 -24.75 9.61
CA LYS A 665 11.06 -25.80 9.63
C LYS A 665 12.18 -25.48 10.61
N LYS A 666 12.69 -24.24 10.59
CA LYS A 666 13.94 -23.83 11.25
C LYS A 666 13.75 -23.13 12.59
N GLN A 667 12.50 -22.79 12.98
CA GLN A 667 12.21 -22.16 14.27
C GLN A 667 12.77 -22.98 15.44
N ALA A 668 13.71 -22.40 16.21
CA ALA A 668 14.30 -23.08 17.37
C ALA A 668 13.36 -23.10 18.58
N CYS A 669 12.62 -22.00 18.82
CA CYS A 669 11.68 -21.89 19.92
C CYS A 669 10.32 -22.47 19.52
N LYS A 670 10.13 -23.78 19.76
CA LYS A 670 8.94 -24.51 19.29
C LYS A 670 7.61 -24.03 19.88
N ASN A 671 7.66 -23.30 20.98
CA ASN A 671 6.50 -22.66 21.62
C ASN A 671 6.22 -21.22 21.13
N VAL A 672 6.96 -20.72 20.15
CA VAL A 672 6.72 -19.43 19.51
C VAL A 672 6.08 -19.65 18.12
N PRO A 673 4.86 -19.13 17.87
CA PRO A 673 4.11 -19.47 16.68
C PRO A 673 4.65 -18.83 15.40
N ILE A 674 4.62 -19.61 14.33
CA ILE A 674 4.77 -19.15 12.95
C ILE A 674 3.50 -19.56 12.21
N ILE A 675 2.64 -18.62 11.90
CA ILE A 675 1.38 -18.88 11.20
C ILE A 675 1.35 -18.23 9.83
N LEU A 676 0.57 -18.80 8.93
CA LEU A 676 0.37 -18.30 7.58
C LEU A 676 -1.12 -17.98 7.37
N ARG A 677 -1.42 -16.68 7.30
CA ARG A 677 -2.78 -16.20 7.04
C ARG A 677 -2.95 -15.97 5.54
N ILE A 678 -3.89 -16.69 4.94
CA ILE A 678 -4.18 -16.58 3.50
C ILE A 678 -5.60 -16.05 3.35
N GLU A 679 -5.74 -14.86 2.74
CA GLU A 679 -7.05 -14.32 2.37
C GLU A 679 -7.51 -14.96 1.06
N THR A 680 -8.71 -15.52 1.06
CA THR A 680 -9.29 -16.16 -0.12
C THR A 680 -10.06 -15.17 -1.00
N ASN A 681 -10.08 -15.38 -2.32
CA ASN A 681 -10.71 -14.45 -3.27
C ASN A 681 -10.29 -13.01 -3.02
N ALA A 682 -8.99 -12.78 -2.87
CA ALA A 682 -8.39 -11.47 -2.64
C ALA A 682 -7.05 -11.35 -3.36
N GLY A 683 -6.73 -10.13 -3.80
CA GLY A 683 -5.46 -9.79 -4.44
C GLY A 683 -4.52 -9.04 -3.51
N HIS A 684 -3.73 -8.12 -4.07
CA HIS A 684 -2.69 -7.36 -3.35
C HIS A 684 -3.22 -6.30 -2.37
N GLY A 685 -4.51 -6.24 -2.14
CA GLY A 685 -5.17 -5.33 -1.19
C GLY A 685 -6.14 -4.35 -1.83
N ALA A 686 -5.96 -3.95 -3.08
CA ALA A 686 -6.91 -3.09 -3.79
C ALA A 686 -8.27 -3.80 -3.96
N GLY A 687 -9.36 -3.10 -3.63
CA GLY A 687 -10.72 -3.63 -3.75
C GLY A 687 -11.12 -4.66 -2.70
N THR A 688 -10.29 -4.88 -1.67
CA THR A 688 -10.62 -5.81 -0.58
C THR A 688 -11.91 -5.37 0.12
N PRO A 689 -12.90 -6.27 0.29
CA PRO A 689 -14.13 -5.98 1.02
C PRO A 689 -13.88 -5.50 2.46
N VAL A 690 -14.70 -4.56 2.94
CA VAL A 690 -14.60 -4.03 4.31
C VAL A 690 -14.67 -5.14 5.35
N SER A 691 -15.55 -6.12 5.17
CA SER A 691 -15.67 -7.28 6.07
C SER A 691 -14.37 -8.06 6.19
N LYS A 692 -13.65 -8.30 5.09
CA LYS A 692 -12.34 -8.97 5.06
C LYS A 692 -11.24 -8.13 5.70
N MET A 693 -11.24 -6.81 5.47
CA MET A 693 -10.29 -5.89 6.13
C MET A 693 -10.44 -5.93 7.65
N ILE A 694 -11.68 -5.90 8.15
CA ILE A 694 -11.97 -5.97 9.59
C ILE A 694 -11.47 -7.29 10.20
N GLU A 695 -11.72 -8.42 9.53
CA GLU A 695 -11.20 -9.74 9.96
C GLU A 695 -9.66 -9.73 10.02
N GLY A 696 -9.00 -9.25 8.97
CA GLY A 696 -7.54 -9.18 8.92
C GLY A 696 -6.94 -8.34 10.05
N TYR A 697 -7.49 -7.15 10.30
CA TYR A 697 -7.02 -6.31 11.42
C TYR A 697 -7.32 -6.90 12.79
N ALA A 698 -8.44 -7.60 12.95
CA ALA A 698 -8.73 -8.30 14.19
C ALA A 698 -7.73 -9.42 14.46
N ASP A 699 -7.37 -10.19 13.42
CA ASP A 699 -6.35 -11.22 13.47
C ASP A 699 -4.98 -10.66 13.86
N GLU A 700 -4.53 -9.60 13.20
CA GLU A 700 -3.25 -8.95 13.45
C GLU A 700 -3.12 -8.43 14.88
N GLN A 701 -4.13 -7.71 15.36
CA GLN A 701 -4.11 -7.11 16.70
C GLN A 701 -4.20 -8.16 17.79
N ALA A 702 -5.08 -9.16 17.62
CA ALA A 702 -5.21 -10.25 18.57
C ALA A 702 -3.92 -11.08 18.64
N PHE A 703 -3.34 -11.45 17.48
CA PHE A 703 -2.06 -12.15 17.39
C PHE A 703 -0.95 -11.38 18.09
N SER A 704 -0.85 -10.08 17.82
CA SER A 704 0.19 -9.23 18.38
C SER A 704 0.10 -9.13 19.89
N LEU A 705 -1.05 -8.75 20.44
CA LEU A 705 -1.24 -8.60 21.88
C LEU A 705 -1.08 -9.93 22.62
N TRP A 706 -1.59 -11.03 22.08
CA TRP A 706 -1.47 -12.36 22.69
C TRP A 706 0.00 -12.79 22.81
N ASN A 707 0.77 -12.63 21.75
CA ASN A 707 2.19 -13.01 21.75
C ASN A 707 3.08 -12.03 22.53
N MET A 708 2.62 -10.81 22.80
CA MET A 708 3.23 -9.88 23.76
C MET A 708 2.90 -10.22 25.23
N GLY A 709 2.10 -11.26 25.46
CA GLY A 709 1.80 -11.78 26.80
C GLY A 709 0.56 -11.18 27.47
N TYR A 710 -0.25 -10.44 26.74
CA TYR A 710 -1.52 -9.92 27.26
C TYR A 710 -2.58 -11.04 27.28
N LYS A 711 -3.05 -11.44 28.46
CA LYS A 711 -4.12 -12.43 28.62
C LYS A 711 -5.50 -11.83 28.49
N GLU A 712 -5.62 -10.51 28.69
CA GLU A 712 -6.79 -9.66 28.53
C GLU A 712 -6.38 -8.41 27.77
N LEU A 713 -7.34 -7.68 27.21
CA LEU A 713 -7.03 -6.42 26.51
C LEU A 713 -6.47 -5.38 27.49
N PRO A 714 -5.38 -4.66 27.17
CA PRO A 714 -4.66 -3.80 28.11
C PRO A 714 -5.48 -2.69 28.79
N ASN A 715 -6.59 -2.26 28.18
CA ASN A 715 -7.41 -1.15 28.67
C ASN A 715 -8.89 -1.55 28.94
N GLN A 716 -9.15 -2.81 29.23
CA GLN A 716 -10.49 -3.25 29.69
C GLN A 716 -10.58 -3.34 31.21
#